data_3172c88b9a0d50d623ae1618b6c22ea5
#
_entry.id   3172c88b9a0d50d623ae1618b6c22ea5
#
_cell.length_a   1.000
_cell.length_b   1.000
_cell.length_c   1.000
_cell.angle_alpha   90.00
_cell.angle_beta   90.00
_cell.angle_gamma   90.00
#
_symmetry.space_group_name_H-M   'P 1'
#
loop_
_entity.id
_entity.type
_entity.pdbx_description
1 polymer ?
#
loop_
_entity_poly.entity_id
_entity_poly.type
_entity_poly.pdbx_seq_one_letter_code
_entity_poly.pdbx_strand_id
1 'polypeptide(L)'
;MRLENNPLSIPPETLRQGWGENSGDPGDPSAILNYCRNIQDPDQTQTLYEVKLLLVGEGGSGKTSLANKLLDSNYLLKPETEDTSTKGIDILKWEFIGQNGEPYRINLWDFGGQEIYHQTHQFFLTERSLYLLVADSRKEDTDHYFWLKSIQILSDDSPVLLVQNEKQNRECNLNFKQLRGEFENLQDTHHLNLADNRGLPELQRAIQLELEKLLPNGIRFPNKWLAVRYALTNDGLNYIDCTTYEETCRRHGITDRQEMFQLSQFLHDLGICLHFQKDSLLRHYLILKPNWGTAAVYKILDNETVRQNRGQFSHDNLEEIWTAEYAEMRDQLLQLMKAFKVCYEIPRRKGQYIAPHLLSADSPLYEWQPEHNLILRYRYKGFMPKGILTRFIVEMHQDIENVSNPEQALVWKSGVILTNHAARAQVIESYAKREITIRVFGNRPRDLLTIINRKFDEIHKDFDDRLDYDTLIPCNCSNCKLSQTPFTFPLERLYQYIDKGWATIHCQENNAQVTVRSLIDGIIIETNNDPEGHEIGDRKAFSYESNRLTGQRKRDRRTRDQQPINISLTVPINNHNTSQQEQSMSNDKIWQGDRVDGDKVMGDKDTVAGNKMKTGDVTGDAIAGNKIVNTQNMTQTAQDIKVLVNQYASDYDTSTQSGKMGLSGKVIESVEKNPTLKSRTINALKEAGKTAFEEAIDHPVAKVLVAGLEGFME
;
A
#
# COMPACT_ATOMS: atom_id res chain seq x y z
N MET A 1 -8.63 26.79 8.94
CA MET A 1 -7.81 27.84 8.30
C MET A 1 -6.94 27.14 7.29
N ARG A 2 -7.20 27.27 5.96
CA ARG A 2 -6.32 26.68 4.94
C ARG A 2 -5.13 27.61 4.75
N LEU A 3 -3.94 27.14 5.11
CA LEU A 3 -2.67 27.85 4.93
C LEU A 3 -1.88 27.34 3.71
N GLU A 4 -2.54 26.52 2.88
CA GLU A 4 -1.99 26.04 1.62
C GLU A 4 -1.59 27.22 0.72
N ASN A 5 -0.40 27.17 0.15
CA ASN A 5 0.20 28.24 -0.67
C ASN A 5 0.57 29.53 0.07
N ASN A 6 0.72 29.51 1.38
CA ASN A 6 1.26 30.63 2.15
C ASN A 6 2.79 30.45 2.23
N PRO A 7 3.60 31.53 2.03
CA PRO A 7 5.06 31.45 2.11
C PRO A 7 5.59 31.28 3.55
N LEU A 8 4.79 30.74 4.44
CA LEU A 8 5.20 30.44 5.80
C LEU A 8 6.16 29.23 5.78
N SER A 9 7.33 29.36 6.41
CA SER A 9 8.31 28.29 6.61
C SER A 9 7.82 27.27 7.65
N ILE A 10 6.56 26.84 7.52
CA ILE A 10 5.94 25.85 8.42
C ILE A 10 5.96 24.50 7.68
N PRO A 11 6.49 23.44 8.29
CA PRO A 11 6.45 22.12 7.69
C PRO A 11 5.01 21.69 7.39
N PRO A 12 4.73 21.05 6.25
CA PRO A 12 3.39 20.55 5.93
C PRO A 12 2.87 19.63 7.00
N GLU A 13 3.75 18.85 7.65
CA GLU A 13 3.44 17.95 8.73
C GLU A 13 2.79 18.69 9.92
N THR A 14 3.17 19.96 10.13
CA THR A 14 2.55 20.82 11.14
C THR A 14 1.25 21.46 10.64
N LEU A 15 1.11 21.64 9.32
CA LEU A 15 -0.05 22.27 8.69
C LEU A 15 -1.24 21.32 8.52
N ARG A 16 -1.02 20.00 8.55
CA ARG A 16 -2.03 18.94 8.34
C ARG A 16 -2.14 18.04 9.57
N GLN A 17 -3.32 17.50 9.82
CA GLN A 17 -3.47 16.38 10.73
C GLN A 17 -3.02 15.11 10.02
N GLY A 18 -2.09 14.36 10.65
CA GLY A 18 -1.38 13.21 10.10
C GLY A 18 -2.25 12.10 9.53
N TRP A 19 -1.58 11.16 8.91
CA TRP A 19 -1.98 9.94 8.21
C TRP A 19 -3.22 9.22 8.77
N GLY A 20 -4.11 8.82 7.91
CA GLY A 20 -5.31 8.03 8.20
C GLY A 20 -6.58 8.85 8.01
N GLU A 21 -7.65 8.49 8.62
CA GLU A 21 -9.05 8.88 8.42
C GLU A 21 -9.39 10.35 8.07
N ASN A 22 -8.41 11.29 8.04
CA ASN A 22 -8.59 12.70 7.71
C ASN A 22 -7.34 13.33 7.06
N SER A 23 -6.71 12.66 6.11
CA SER A 23 -5.71 13.30 5.25
C SER A 23 -6.39 14.43 4.48
N GLY A 24 -5.87 15.65 4.61
CA GLY A 24 -6.48 16.85 4.01
C GLY A 24 -7.26 17.76 4.97
N ASP A 25 -7.50 17.33 6.20
CA ASP A 25 -8.03 18.22 7.22
C ASP A 25 -6.99 19.30 7.61
N PRO A 26 -7.40 20.56 7.82
CA PRO A 26 -6.48 21.61 8.24
C PRO A 26 -5.85 21.22 9.59
N GLY A 27 -4.53 21.43 9.71
CA GLY A 27 -3.81 21.21 10.96
C GLY A 27 -4.42 21.97 12.14
N ASP A 28 -4.20 21.45 13.35
CA ASP A 28 -4.65 22.10 14.57
C ASP A 28 -4.04 23.50 14.68
N PRO A 29 -4.86 24.56 14.75
CA PRO A 29 -4.36 25.94 14.87
C PRO A 29 -3.43 26.14 16.09
N SER A 30 -3.67 25.42 17.18
CA SER A 30 -2.84 25.47 18.38
C SER A 30 -1.46 24.88 18.12
N ALA A 31 -1.39 23.78 17.38
CA ALA A 31 -0.14 23.14 16.96
C ALA A 31 0.69 24.07 16.07
N ILE A 32 0.05 24.70 15.09
CA ILE A 32 0.69 25.67 14.18
C ILE A 32 1.24 26.87 14.98
N LEU A 33 0.43 27.45 15.86
CA LEU A 33 0.85 28.58 16.68
C LEU A 33 1.99 28.23 17.65
N ASN A 34 1.96 27.06 18.26
CA ASN A 34 3.03 26.60 19.14
C ASN A 34 4.34 26.39 18.38
N TYR A 35 4.27 25.75 17.20
CA TYR A 35 5.45 25.65 16.34
C TYR A 35 6.00 27.03 15.97
N CYS A 36 5.15 27.95 15.51
CA CYS A 36 5.56 29.31 15.16
C CYS A 36 6.22 30.04 16.33
N ARG A 37 5.72 29.89 17.55
CA ARG A 37 6.34 30.48 18.76
C ARG A 37 7.70 29.89 19.03
N ASN A 38 7.83 28.57 18.92
CA ASN A 38 9.08 27.85 19.20
C ASN A 38 10.20 28.16 18.20
N ILE A 39 9.87 28.66 16.98
CA ILE A 39 10.86 29.02 15.97
C ILE A 39 11.12 30.54 15.85
N GLN A 40 10.50 31.37 16.70
CA GLN A 40 10.67 32.84 16.65
C GLN A 40 12.07 33.30 17.03
N ASP A 41 12.71 32.59 18.00
CA ASP A 41 14.05 32.91 18.46
C ASP A 41 15.08 32.16 17.61
N PRO A 42 15.89 32.85 16.78
CA PRO A 42 16.92 32.22 15.96
C PRO A 42 17.98 31.47 16.80
N ASP A 43 18.28 31.94 18.01
CA ASP A 43 19.31 31.35 18.88
C ASP A 43 18.82 30.04 19.52
N GLN A 44 17.50 29.82 19.56
CA GLN A 44 16.87 28.59 20.08
C GLN A 44 16.46 27.62 18.97
N THR A 45 16.88 27.87 17.73
CA THR A 45 16.53 27.05 16.58
C THR A 45 17.76 26.69 15.75
N GLN A 46 17.70 25.51 15.13
CA GLN A 46 18.67 25.07 14.13
C GLN A 46 17.96 24.79 12.82
N THR A 47 18.58 25.15 11.72
CA THR A 47 18.08 24.76 10.39
C THR A 47 18.58 23.36 10.06
N LEU A 48 17.65 22.46 9.73
CA LEU A 48 17.94 21.09 9.32
C LEU A 48 17.68 20.94 7.83
N TYR A 49 18.62 20.32 7.14
CA TYR A 49 18.48 19.88 5.76
C TYR A 49 18.31 18.37 5.74
N GLU A 50 17.12 17.90 6.13
CA GLU A 50 16.81 16.49 6.22
C GLU A 50 15.67 16.13 5.29
N VAL A 51 15.90 15.13 4.43
CA VAL A 51 14.97 14.71 3.40
C VAL A 51 14.89 13.19 3.35
N LYS A 52 13.72 12.70 2.96
CA LYS A 52 13.43 11.29 2.76
C LYS A 52 13.63 10.93 1.29
N LEU A 53 14.38 9.86 1.03
CA LEU A 53 14.61 9.28 -0.29
C LEU A 53 14.06 7.86 -0.30
N LEU A 54 13.09 7.57 -1.15
CA LEU A 54 12.43 6.28 -1.20
C LEU A 54 12.80 5.52 -2.48
N LEU A 55 13.27 4.29 -2.33
CA LEU A 55 13.52 3.38 -3.44
C LEU A 55 12.31 2.47 -3.63
N VAL A 56 11.62 2.62 -4.73
CA VAL A 56 10.43 1.84 -5.10
C VAL A 56 10.65 1.09 -6.40
N GLY A 57 9.84 0.07 -6.66
CA GLY A 57 9.93 -0.76 -7.86
C GLY A 57 9.78 -2.24 -7.52
N GLU A 58 9.78 -3.08 -8.54
CA GLU A 58 9.52 -4.51 -8.40
C GLU A 58 10.60 -5.30 -7.66
N GLY A 59 10.25 -6.51 -7.24
CA GLY A 59 11.20 -7.46 -6.66
C GLY A 59 12.33 -7.79 -7.62
N GLY A 60 13.58 -7.77 -7.10
CA GLY A 60 14.76 -8.06 -7.90
C GLY A 60 15.22 -6.93 -8.83
N SER A 61 14.61 -5.74 -8.82
CA SER A 61 15.04 -4.62 -9.66
C SER A 61 16.41 -4.04 -9.29
N GLY A 62 16.94 -4.34 -8.09
CA GLY A 62 18.25 -3.89 -7.63
C GLY A 62 18.21 -2.69 -6.68
N LYS A 63 17.06 -2.40 -6.05
CA LYS A 63 16.89 -1.30 -5.07
C LYS A 63 17.93 -1.34 -3.95
N THR A 64 18.02 -2.46 -3.25
CA THR A 64 18.97 -2.66 -2.15
C THR A 64 20.41 -2.53 -2.59
N SER A 65 20.76 -3.05 -3.79
CA SER A 65 22.08 -2.89 -4.35
C SER A 65 22.39 -1.42 -4.69
N LEU A 66 21.42 -0.70 -5.23
CA LEU A 66 21.53 0.74 -5.50
C LEU A 66 21.68 1.52 -4.19
N ALA A 67 20.87 1.23 -3.18
CA ALA A 67 20.95 1.87 -1.88
C ALA A 67 22.35 1.78 -1.28
N ASN A 68 22.93 0.57 -1.26
CA ASN A 68 24.27 0.36 -0.75
C ASN A 68 25.36 1.02 -1.63
N LYS A 69 25.19 1.03 -2.97
CA LYS A 69 26.11 1.72 -3.91
C LYS A 69 26.07 3.24 -3.79
N LEU A 70 24.95 3.83 -3.42
CA LEU A 70 24.84 5.26 -3.11
C LEU A 70 25.65 5.64 -1.87
N LEU A 71 25.72 4.74 -0.87
CA LEU A 71 26.50 4.93 0.35
C LEU A 71 27.99 4.64 0.13
N ASP A 72 28.30 3.55 -0.56
CA ASP A 72 29.66 3.12 -0.86
C ASP A 72 29.72 2.57 -2.29
N SER A 73 30.32 3.32 -3.19
CA SER A 73 30.49 2.92 -4.60
C SER A 73 31.28 1.61 -4.76
N ASN A 74 32.09 1.22 -3.77
CA ASN A 74 32.86 -0.03 -3.77
C ASN A 74 32.07 -1.23 -3.24
N TYR A 75 30.81 -1.05 -2.80
CA TYR A 75 29.97 -2.14 -2.35
C TYR A 75 29.96 -3.28 -3.36
N LEU A 76 30.26 -4.51 -2.90
CA LEU A 76 30.25 -5.70 -3.75
C LEU A 76 28.82 -6.22 -3.90
N LEU A 77 28.39 -6.35 -5.15
CA LEU A 77 27.08 -6.92 -5.45
C LEU A 77 27.03 -8.38 -5.02
N LYS A 78 25.97 -8.75 -4.33
CA LYS A 78 25.73 -10.16 -3.96
C LYS A 78 25.23 -10.93 -5.18
N PRO A 79 25.57 -12.23 -5.30
CA PRO A 79 25.06 -13.09 -6.37
C PRO A 79 23.53 -13.16 -6.37
N GLU A 80 22.89 -13.19 -7.53
CA GLU A 80 21.42 -13.32 -7.67
C GLU A 80 20.89 -14.69 -7.14
N THR A 81 21.79 -15.65 -6.92
CA THR A 81 21.46 -16.99 -6.37
C THR A 81 21.22 -16.99 -4.87
N GLU A 82 21.63 -15.95 -4.16
CA GLU A 82 21.33 -15.78 -2.74
C GLU A 82 19.99 -15.07 -2.58
N ASP A 83 19.14 -15.53 -1.66
CA ASP A 83 17.93 -14.79 -1.26
C ASP A 83 18.34 -13.51 -0.53
N THR A 84 18.57 -12.46 -1.33
CA THR A 84 18.96 -11.12 -0.87
C THR A 84 17.77 -10.17 -0.86
N SER A 85 16.54 -10.70 -0.97
CA SER A 85 15.35 -9.87 -0.98
C SER A 85 15.19 -9.14 0.36
N THR A 86 15.02 -7.82 0.31
CA THR A 86 14.71 -7.00 1.49
C THR A 86 13.35 -7.43 2.03
N LYS A 87 13.36 -7.94 3.27
CA LYS A 87 12.14 -8.31 3.98
C LYS A 87 11.67 -7.09 4.77
N GLY A 88 10.70 -6.37 4.23
CA GLY A 88 10.20 -5.17 4.89
C GLY A 88 10.80 -3.88 4.35
N ILE A 89 11.27 -3.05 5.25
CA ILE A 89 11.81 -1.72 4.96
C ILE A 89 13.14 -1.58 5.68
N ASP A 90 14.19 -1.23 4.96
CA ASP A 90 15.48 -0.84 5.54
C ASP A 90 15.68 0.66 5.42
N ILE A 91 16.16 1.29 6.50
CA ILE A 91 16.42 2.73 6.53
C ILE A 91 17.91 2.96 6.70
N LEU A 92 18.52 3.55 5.68
CA LEU A 92 19.94 3.86 5.62
C LEU A 92 20.14 5.37 5.70
N LYS A 93 21.28 5.82 6.23
CA LYS A 93 21.61 7.25 6.32
C LYS A 93 22.69 7.59 5.31
N TRP A 94 22.42 8.59 4.48
CA TRP A 94 23.36 9.15 3.54
C TRP A 94 23.52 10.64 3.80
N GLU A 95 24.76 11.13 3.87
CA GLU A 95 25.05 12.55 4.13
C GLU A 95 25.92 13.11 3.00
N PHE A 96 25.66 14.35 2.60
CA PHE A 96 26.48 15.09 1.66
C PHE A 96 26.44 16.59 1.96
N ILE A 97 27.40 17.34 1.43
CA ILE A 97 27.41 18.80 1.51
C ILE A 97 26.76 19.35 0.22
N GLY A 98 25.68 20.10 0.41
CA GLY A 98 24.95 20.75 -0.71
C GLY A 98 25.74 21.87 -1.36
N GLN A 99 25.25 22.38 -2.50
CA GLN A 99 25.85 23.53 -3.19
C GLN A 99 25.81 24.82 -2.38
N ASN A 100 24.84 24.93 -1.46
CA ASN A 100 24.76 26.01 -0.48
C ASN A 100 25.77 25.90 0.67
N GLY A 101 26.60 24.87 0.69
CA GLY A 101 27.57 24.59 1.75
C GLY A 101 26.99 23.94 3.00
N GLU A 102 25.71 23.66 3.02
CA GLU A 102 25.02 23.07 4.16
C GLU A 102 25.03 21.54 4.13
N PRO A 103 25.07 20.88 5.30
CA PRO A 103 25.06 19.42 5.38
C PRO A 103 23.63 18.89 5.22
N TYR A 104 23.40 18.15 4.13
CA TYR A 104 22.14 17.42 3.91
C TYR A 104 22.25 16.02 4.50
N ARG A 105 21.19 15.64 5.24
CA ARG A 105 21.01 14.30 5.78
C ARG A 105 19.83 13.62 5.08
N ILE A 106 20.08 12.47 4.49
CA ILE A 106 19.12 11.71 3.72
C ILE A 106 18.76 10.45 4.49
N ASN A 107 17.48 10.29 4.78
CA ASN A 107 16.93 9.02 5.25
C ASN A 107 16.52 8.22 3.99
N LEU A 108 17.36 7.28 3.60
CA LEU A 108 17.14 6.44 2.43
C LEU A 108 16.34 5.21 2.85
N TRP A 109 15.15 5.06 2.28
CA TRP A 109 14.21 3.99 2.55
C TRP A 109 14.25 2.97 1.42
N ASP A 110 14.76 1.77 1.69
CA ASP A 110 14.78 0.65 0.76
C ASP A 110 13.60 -0.26 1.04
N PHE A 111 12.63 -0.27 0.13
CA PHE A 111 11.42 -1.09 0.25
C PHE A 111 11.60 -2.46 -0.37
N GLY A 112 11.18 -3.50 0.35
CA GLY A 112 11.04 -4.85 -0.20
C GLY A 112 10.14 -4.84 -1.44
N GLY A 113 10.60 -5.44 -2.54
CA GLY A 113 9.91 -5.34 -3.84
C GLY A 113 8.82 -6.39 -4.07
N GLN A 114 8.48 -7.23 -3.08
CA GLN A 114 7.45 -8.25 -3.25
C GLN A 114 6.05 -7.63 -3.22
N GLU A 115 5.15 -8.17 -4.04
CA GLU A 115 3.77 -7.66 -4.19
C GLU A 115 3.00 -7.60 -2.87
N ILE A 116 3.25 -8.55 -1.98
CA ILE A 116 2.63 -8.63 -0.65
C ILE A 116 2.89 -7.39 0.21
N TYR A 117 4.00 -6.66 -0.05
CA TYR A 117 4.40 -5.50 0.72
C TYR A 117 3.80 -4.19 0.18
N HIS A 118 3.27 -4.16 -1.05
CA HIS A 118 2.80 -2.92 -1.69
C HIS A 118 1.71 -2.20 -0.88
N GLN A 119 0.86 -2.91 -0.15
CA GLN A 119 -0.18 -2.29 0.68
C GLN A 119 0.37 -1.65 1.95
N THR A 120 1.36 -2.27 2.59
CA THR A 120 2.02 -1.70 3.77
C THR A 120 2.92 -0.53 3.39
N HIS A 121 3.51 -0.54 2.19
CA HIS A 121 4.31 0.58 1.71
C HIS A 121 3.51 1.89 1.61
N GLN A 122 2.21 1.81 1.28
CA GLN A 122 1.35 2.99 1.17
C GLN A 122 1.33 3.84 2.45
N PHE A 123 1.53 3.22 3.63
CA PHE A 123 1.60 3.94 4.90
C PHE A 123 2.88 4.77 5.06
N PHE A 124 3.88 4.58 4.23
CA PHE A 124 5.19 5.24 4.33
C PHE A 124 5.51 6.14 3.14
N LEU A 125 4.64 6.16 2.11
CA LEU A 125 4.78 7.10 1.00
C LEU A 125 4.34 8.48 1.49
N THR A 126 5.28 9.42 1.57
CA THR A 126 5.07 10.74 2.16
C THR A 126 5.33 11.84 1.15
N GLU A 127 4.70 12.98 1.39
CA GLU A 127 5.00 14.24 0.72
C GLU A 127 6.44 14.71 1.02
N ARG A 128 6.96 15.66 0.24
CA ARG A 128 8.33 16.20 0.38
C ARG A 128 9.43 15.14 0.40
N SER A 129 9.21 14.08 -0.33
CA SER A 129 10.18 13.01 -0.50
C SER A 129 10.67 12.97 -1.94
N LEU A 130 11.87 12.48 -2.16
CA LEU A 130 12.32 12.14 -3.51
C LEU A 130 12.12 10.64 -3.71
N TYR A 131 11.59 10.26 -4.85
CA TYR A 131 11.38 8.86 -5.20
C TYR A 131 12.35 8.41 -6.28
N LEU A 132 12.99 7.26 -6.08
CA LEU A 132 13.72 6.54 -7.10
C LEU A 132 12.91 5.32 -7.53
N LEU A 133 12.32 5.38 -8.72
CA LEU A 133 11.66 4.22 -9.32
C LEU A 133 12.71 3.37 -10.02
N VAL A 134 13.09 2.23 -9.41
CA VAL A 134 14.12 1.35 -9.93
C VAL A 134 13.51 0.23 -10.76
N ALA A 135 13.85 0.17 -12.05
CA ALA A 135 13.40 -0.82 -13.01
C ALA A 135 14.56 -1.73 -13.45
N ASP A 136 14.29 -3.03 -13.59
CA ASP A 136 15.23 -3.99 -14.18
C ASP A 136 15.09 -3.96 -15.70
N SER A 137 16.14 -3.57 -16.43
CA SER A 137 16.13 -3.46 -17.88
C SER A 137 15.86 -4.78 -18.62
N ARG A 138 15.99 -5.93 -17.96
CA ARG A 138 15.65 -7.25 -18.51
C ARG A 138 14.15 -7.54 -18.56
N LYS A 139 13.37 -6.82 -17.75
CA LYS A 139 11.93 -7.00 -17.61
C LYS A 139 11.20 -5.93 -18.43
N GLU A 140 10.64 -6.33 -19.57
CA GLU A 140 9.84 -5.44 -20.41
C GLU A 140 8.44 -5.15 -19.83
N ASP A 141 7.99 -6.00 -18.88
CA ASP A 141 6.67 -5.96 -18.26
C ASP A 141 6.66 -5.19 -16.92
N THR A 142 7.72 -4.44 -16.58
CA THR A 142 7.71 -3.58 -15.39
C THR A 142 6.58 -2.56 -15.51
N ASP A 143 5.63 -2.60 -14.57
CA ASP A 143 4.51 -1.68 -14.57
C ASP A 143 4.92 -0.30 -14.03
N HIS A 144 5.67 0.45 -14.88
CA HIS A 144 6.10 1.81 -14.55
C HIS A 144 4.92 2.73 -14.28
N TYR A 145 3.82 2.52 -15.00
CA TYR A 145 2.60 3.31 -14.85
C TYR A 145 2.00 3.14 -13.47
N PHE A 146 1.94 1.89 -12.98
CA PHE A 146 1.47 1.59 -11.63
C PHE A 146 2.26 2.35 -10.56
N TRP A 147 3.60 2.29 -10.64
CA TRP A 147 4.47 2.95 -9.67
C TRP A 147 4.37 4.48 -9.73
N LEU A 148 4.45 5.05 -10.93
CA LEU A 148 4.35 6.50 -11.12
C LEU A 148 3.01 7.03 -10.63
N LYS A 149 1.90 6.31 -10.94
CA LYS A 149 0.57 6.70 -10.51
C LYS A 149 0.38 6.54 -8.99
N SER A 150 0.93 5.46 -8.41
CA SER A 150 0.91 5.26 -6.96
C SER A 150 1.62 6.40 -6.22
N ILE A 151 2.82 6.78 -6.69
CA ILE A 151 3.56 7.91 -6.10
C ILE A 151 2.77 9.20 -6.27
N GLN A 152 2.27 9.48 -7.48
CA GLN A 152 1.49 10.68 -7.76
C GLN A 152 0.30 10.84 -6.81
N ILE A 153 -0.45 9.76 -6.57
CA ILE A 153 -1.66 9.79 -5.74
C ILE A 153 -1.31 9.89 -4.25
N LEU A 154 -0.28 9.16 -3.80
CA LEU A 154 0.00 9.00 -2.36
C LEU A 154 1.02 9.99 -1.80
N SER A 155 1.74 10.73 -2.65
CA SER A 155 2.83 11.61 -2.20
C SER A 155 2.73 13.06 -2.68
N ASP A 156 1.55 13.52 -3.05
CA ASP A 156 1.27 14.91 -3.51
C ASP A 156 2.21 15.39 -4.61
N ASP A 157 2.31 14.58 -5.69
CA ASP A 157 3.17 14.90 -6.83
C ASP A 157 4.67 15.09 -6.47
N SER A 158 5.14 14.42 -5.41
CA SER A 158 6.57 14.41 -5.06
C SER A 158 7.44 14.00 -6.25
N PRO A 159 8.63 14.58 -6.45
CA PRO A 159 9.47 14.32 -7.60
C PRO A 159 9.94 12.86 -7.67
N VAL A 160 10.01 12.35 -8.88
CA VAL A 160 10.46 11.00 -9.20
C VAL A 160 11.63 11.03 -10.16
N LEU A 161 12.68 10.26 -9.88
CA LEU A 161 13.72 9.89 -10.84
C LEU A 161 13.52 8.43 -11.24
N LEU A 162 13.42 8.16 -12.52
CA LEU A 162 13.34 6.80 -13.05
C LEU A 162 14.74 6.25 -13.27
N VAL A 163 15.04 5.13 -12.64
CA VAL A 163 16.36 4.48 -12.68
C VAL A 163 16.23 3.16 -13.43
N GLN A 164 16.84 3.07 -14.61
CA GLN A 164 16.95 1.84 -15.37
C GLN A 164 18.25 1.12 -15.00
N ASN A 165 18.13 0.07 -14.19
CA ASN A 165 19.27 -0.76 -13.80
C ASN A 165 19.56 -1.76 -14.91
N GLU A 166 20.62 -1.50 -15.68
CA GLU A 166 21.07 -2.35 -16.78
C GLU A 166 21.75 -3.60 -16.24
N LYS A 167 21.05 -4.71 -16.36
CA LYS A 167 21.60 -6.02 -16.05
C LYS A 167 21.88 -6.78 -17.36
N GLN A 168 23.01 -7.49 -17.40
CA GLN A 168 23.43 -8.29 -18.56
C GLN A 168 23.53 -7.47 -19.87
N ASN A 169 23.89 -6.19 -19.77
CA ASN A 169 24.02 -5.26 -20.93
C ASN A 169 22.75 -5.16 -21.81
N ARG A 170 21.58 -5.34 -21.22
CA ARG A 170 20.31 -5.08 -21.89
C ARG A 170 19.82 -3.68 -21.58
N GLU A 171 19.46 -2.94 -22.62
CA GLU A 171 18.79 -1.66 -22.54
C GLU A 171 17.27 -1.87 -22.72
N CYS A 172 16.48 -1.21 -21.91
CA CYS A 172 15.03 -1.15 -22.08
C CYS A 172 14.67 0.15 -22.79
N ASN A 173 14.00 0.06 -23.93
CA ASN A 173 13.54 1.22 -24.70
C ASN A 173 12.19 1.71 -24.14
N LEU A 174 12.24 2.55 -23.11
CA LEU A 174 11.04 3.25 -22.64
C LEU A 174 10.81 4.54 -23.43
N ASN A 175 9.55 4.81 -23.77
CA ASN A 175 9.16 6.09 -24.32
C ASN A 175 9.04 7.14 -23.19
N PHE A 176 10.22 7.61 -22.74
CA PHE A 176 10.34 8.57 -21.64
C PHE A 176 9.59 9.88 -21.91
N LYS A 177 9.57 10.35 -23.17
CA LYS A 177 8.83 11.58 -23.53
C LYS A 177 7.35 11.44 -23.30
N GLN A 178 6.80 10.26 -23.57
CA GLN A 178 5.38 9.97 -23.30
C GLN A 178 5.11 9.93 -21.79
N LEU A 179 5.93 9.20 -21.02
CA LEU A 179 5.76 9.12 -19.56
C LEU A 179 5.87 10.50 -18.91
N ARG A 180 6.85 11.32 -19.29
CA ARG A 180 7.02 12.68 -18.77
C ARG A 180 5.87 13.61 -19.19
N GLY A 181 5.27 13.39 -20.36
CA GLY A 181 4.07 14.13 -20.79
C GLY A 181 2.82 13.80 -19.98
N GLU A 182 2.77 12.62 -19.38
CA GLU A 182 1.65 12.14 -18.57
C GLU A 182 1.88 12.37 -17.06
N PHE A 183 3.14 12.27 -16.58
CA PHE A 183 3.54 12.45 -15.19
C PHE A 183 4.47 13.67 -15.03
N GLU A 184 3.90 14.80 -14.64
CA GLU A 184 4.64 16.06 -14.45
C GLU A 184 5.69 15.96 -13.33
N ASN A 185 5.48 15.07 -12.35
CA ASN A 185 6.41 14.82 -11.26
C ASN A 185 7.60 13.92 -11.66
N LEU A 186 7.60 13.30 -12.84
CA LEU A 186 8.73 12.55 -13.36
C LEU A 186 9.80 13.55 -13.89
N GLN A 187 10.88 13.74 -13.12
CA GLN A 187 11.89 14.74 -13.42
C GLN A 187 12.88 14.28 -14.50
N ASP A 188 13.46 13.09 -14.32
CA ASP A 188 14.47 12.58 -15.24
C ASP A 188 14.53 11.06 -15.26
N THR A 189 15.30 10.51 -16.24
CA THR A 189 15.58 9.07 -16.36
C THR A 189 17.08 8.84 -16.42
N HIS A 190 17.56 7.91 -15.61
CA HIS A 190 18.96 7.54 -15.50
C HIS A 190 19.18 6.07 -15.86
N HIS A 191 20.12 5.83 -16.75
CA HIS A 191 20.58 4.49 -17.09
C HIS A 191 21.85 4.20 -16.30
N LEU A 192 21.87 3.10 -15.57
CA LEU A 192 23.02 2.75 -14.78
C LEU A 192 23.29 1.24 -14.80
N ASN A 193 24.54 0.89 -14.62
CA ASN A 193 24.97 -0.48 -14.40
C ASN A 193 25.67 -0.55 -13.04
N LEU A 194 25.08 -1.27 -12.10
CA LEU A 194 25.62 -1.37 -10.73
C LEU A 194 26.89 -2.23 -10.64
N ALA A 195 27.19 -3.05 -11.66
CA ALA A 195 28.37 -3.91 -11.67
C ALA A 195 29.66 -3.10 -11.93
N ASP A 196 29.60 -2.11 -12.81
CA ASP A 196 30.74 -1.25 -13.20
C ASP A 196 30.59 0.20 -12.75
N ASN A 197 29.52 0.55 -12.02
CA ASN A 197 29.16 1.88 -11.54
C ASN A 197 28.91 2.92 -12.68
N ARG A 198 28.68 2.48 -13.91
CA ARG A 198 28.34 3.37 -15.01
C ARG A 198 27.02 4.06 -14.72
N GLY A 199 26.97 5.40 -14.87
CA GLY A 199 25.81 6.23 -14.62
C GLY A 199 25.54 6.53 -13.13
N LEU A 200 26.25 5.89 -12.18
CA LEU A 200 26.06 6.10 -10.74
C LEU A 200 26.44 7.52 -10.28
N PRO A 201 27.59 8.11 -10.70
CA PRO A 201 27.93 9.49 -10.31
C PRO A 201 26.94 10.53 -10.86
N GLU A 202 26.41 10.32 -12.06
CA GLU A 202 25.39 11.17 -12.68
C GLU A 202 24.09 11.11 -11.89
N LEU A 203 23.64 9.91 -11.50
CA LEU A 203 22.47 9.71 -10.66
C LEU A 203 22.65 10.35 -9.29
N GLN A 204 23.81 10.18 -8.63
CA GLN A 204 24.09 10.82 -7.34
C GLN A 204 23.96 12.35 -7.43
N ARG A 205 24.51 12.98 -8.48
CA ARG A 205 24.38 14.43 -8.72
C ARG A 205 22.92 14.84 -8.95
N ALA A 206 22.17 14.08 -9.73
CA ALA A 206 20.76 14.36 -9.97
C ALA A 206 19.93 14.26 -8.68
N ILE A 207 20.18 13.23 -7.86
CA ILE A 207 19.54 13.09 -6.54
C ILE A 207 19.84 14.32 -5.68
N GLN A 208 21.10 14.72 -5.55
CA GLN A 208 21.50 15.89 -4.74
C GLN A 208 20.78 17.16 -5.20
N LEU A 209 20.74 17.42 -6.52
CA LEU A 209 20.06 18.58 -7.08
C LEU A 209 18.55 18.59 -6.80
N GLU A 210 17.89 17.45 -6.93
CA GLU A 210 16.43 17.37 -6.64
C GLU A 210 16.15 17.51 -5.14
N LEU A 211 17.00 16.97 -4.26
CA LEU A 211 16.88 17.12 -2.82
C LEU A 211 17.09 18.57 -2.38
N GLU A 212 18.05 19.29 -2.98
CA GLU A 212 18.26 20.72 -2.75
C GLU A 212 17.06 21.56 -3.20
N LYS A 213 16.40 21.21 -4.31
CA LYS A 213 15.17 21.88 -4.77
C LYS A 213 13.99 21.63 -3.82
N LEU A 214 13.90 20.44 -3.23
CA LEU A 214 12.84 20.11 -2.27
C LEU A 214 12.98 20.91 -0.97
N LEU A 215 14.20 21.21 -0.54
CA LEU A 215 14.46 21.83 0.76
C LEU A 215 15.52 22.95 0.67
N PRO A 216 15.27 24.00 -0.13
CA PRO A 216 16.28 25.03 -0.40
C PRO A 216 16.67 25.85 0.84
N ASN A 217 15.76 26.02 1.80
CA ASN A 217 15.95 26.83 3.00
C ASN A 217 16.04 26.00 4.28
N GLY A 218 16.06 24.67 4.17
CA GLY A 218 15.98 23.81 5.32
C GLY A 218 14.67 23.93 6.11
N ILE A 219 14.57 23.22 7.22
CA ILE A 219 13.48 23.30 8.18
C ILE A 219 14.02 23.87 9.48
N ARG A 220 13.42 24.94 10.01
CA ARG A 220 13.76 25.45 11.34
C ARG A 220 13.25 24.49 12.40
N PHE A 221 14.15 24.02 13.26
CA PHE A 221 13.83 23.03 14.27
C PHE A 221 14.22 23.56 15.67
N PRO A 222 13.30 23.57 16.65
CA PRO A 222 13.63 24.01 18.00
C PRO A 222 14.77 23.16 18.62
N ASN A 223 15.75 23.78 19.22
CA ASN A 223 16.91 23.09 19.83
C ASN A 223 16.48 22.04 20.87
N LYS A 224 15.43 22.33 21.65
CA LYS A 224 14.89 21.37 22.62
C LYS A 224 14.27 20.13 21.95
N TRP A 225 13.66 20.29 20.77
CA TRP A 225 13.12 19.18 19.98
C TRP A 225 14.26 18.30 19.42
N LEU A 226 15.33 18.95 18.95
CA LEU A 226 16.55 18.25 18.51
C LEU A 226 17.17 17.44 19.62
N ALA A 227 17.28 18.00 20.82
CA ALA A 227 17.85 17.30 21.97
C ALA A 227 17.05 16.04 22.32
N VAL A 228 15.71 16.12 22.33
CA VAL A 228 14.85 14.94 22.52
C VAL A 228 15.04 13.93 21.38
N ARG A 229 15.04 14.38 20.13
CA ARG A 229 15.26 13.51 18.98
C ARG A 229 16.59 12.75 19.08
N TYR A 230 17.70 13.45 19.41
CA TYR A 230 19.00 12.81 19.58
C TYR A 230 19.00 11.80 20.74
N ALA A 231 18.35 12.12 21.84
CA ALA A 231 18.19 11.18 22.94
C ALA A 231 17.47 9.91 22.50
N LEU A 232 16.34 10.03 21.75
CA LEU A 232 15.56 8.89 21.26
C LEU A 232 16.31 8.04 20.21
N THR A 233 17.09 8.68 19.33
CA THR A 233 17.79 7.94 18.25
C THR A 233 19.07 7.26 18.73
N ASN A 234 19.68 7.73 19.81
CA ASN A 234 20.93 7.18 20.35
C ASN A 234 20.72 6.12 21.44
N ASP A 235 19.50 5.93 21.92
CA ASP A 235 19.18 4.99 23.00
C ASP A 235 19.35 3.50 22.60
N GLY A 236 19.47 3.22 21.30
CA GLY A 236 19.64 1.85 20.78
C GLY A 236 18.40 0.96 20.91
N LEU A 237 17.36 1.40 21.64
CA LEU A 237 16.12 0.69 21.86
C LEU A 237 15.27 0.60 20.60
N ASN A 238 14.44 -0.43 20.52
CA ASN A 238 13.49 -0.59 19.42
C ASN A 238 12.19 0.19 19.66
N TYR A 239 11.81 0.34 20.92
CA TYR A 239 10.61 1.06 21.38
C TYR A 239 10.79 1.59 22.80
N ILE A 240 9.95 2.54 23.19
CA ILE A 240 9.79 3.03 24.56
C ILE A 240 8.31 3.22 24.87
N ASP A 241 7.96 3.24 26.15
CA ASP A 241 6.63 3.67 26.57
C ASP A 241 6.49 5.21 26.57
N CYS A 242 5.24 5.68 26.60
CA CYS A 242 4.95 7.11 26.60
C CYS A 242 5.48 7.84 27.86
N THR A 243 5.60 7.15 29.00
CA THR A 243 6.09 7.73 30.24
C THR A 243 7.57 8.08 30.09
N THR A 244 8.36 7.14 29.59
CA THR A 244 9.79 7.33 29.28
C THR A 244 10.00 8.45 28.25
N TYR A 245 9.11 8.50 27.21
CA TYR A 245 9.12 9.60 26.25
C TYR A 245 8.87 10.96 26.91
N GLU A 246 7.80 11.08 27.71
CA GLU A 246 7.46 12.32 28.41
C GLU A 246 8.57 12.76 29.37
N GLU A 247 9.22 11.84 30.10
CA GLU A 247 10.37 12.11 30.96
C GLU A 247 11.57 12.62 30.17
N THR A 248 11.82 12.02 28.99
CA THR A 248 12.88 12.47 28.09
C THR A 248 12.59 13.89 27.59
N CYS A 249 11.34 14.20 27.22
CA CYS A 249 10.92 15.55 26.87
C CYS A 249 11.15 16.56 28.01
N ARG A 250 10.74 16.21 29.24
CA ARG A 250 10.93 17.09 30.42
C ARG A 250 12.41 17.34 30.71
N ARG A 251 13.27 16.33 30.60
CA ARG A 251 14.75 16.49 30.78
C ARG A 251 15.35 17.49 29.80
N HIS A 252 14.76 17.63 28.60
CA HIS A 252 15.21 18.56 27.57
C HIS A 252 14.38 19.85 27.49
N GLY A 253 13.61 20.19 28.57
CA GLY A 253 12.92 21.47 28.69
C GLY A 253 11.58 21.55 27.97
N ILE A 254 10.99 20.44 27.55
CA ILE A 254 9.62 20.39 27.04
C ILE A 254 8.74 19.91 28.19
N THR A 255 7.94 20.82 28.75
CA THR A 255 7.05 20.54 29.90
C THR A 255 5.56 20.47 29.50
N ASP A 256 5.21 21.11 28.40
CA ASP A 256 3.84 21.06 27.87
C ASP A 256 3.56 19.74 27.15
N ARG A 257 2.56 19.02 27.62
CA ARG A 257 2.18 17.72 27.06
C ARG A 257 1.71 17.83 25.62
N GLN A 258 1.05 18.90 25.25
CA GLN A 258 0.60 19.12 23.88
C GLN A 258 1.79 19.31 22.94
N GLU A 259 2.83 20.05 23.39
CA GLU A 259 4.09 20.16 22.63
C GLU A 259 4.80 18.81 22.49
N MET A 260 4.81 17.96 23.52
CA MET A 260 5.37 16.61 23.45
C MET A 260 4.68 15.76 22.36
N PHE A 261 3.36 15.79 22.31
CA PHE A 261 2.61 15.05 21.29
C PHE A 261 2.81 15.64 19.88
N GLN A 262 2.96 16.95 19.74
CA GLN A 262 3.34 17.58 18.47
C GLN A 262 4.69 17.09 17.98
N LEU A 263 5.69 17.06 18.88
CA LEU A 263 7.01 16.55 18.52
C LEU A 263 6.95 15.08 18.09
N SER A 264 6.26 14.21 18.83
CA SER A 264 6.16 12.81 18.45
C SER A 264 5.41 12.60 17.14
N GLN A 265 4.38 13.42 16.84
CA GLN A 265 3.70 13.40 15.55
C GLN A 265 4.65 13.82 14.43
N PHE A 266 5.39 14.90 14.63
CA PHE A 266 6.38 15.37 13.66
C PHE A 266 7.46 14.32 13.36
N LEU A 267 7.97 13.63 14.40
CA LEU A 267 8.93 12.54 14.24
C LEU A 267 8.32 11.32 13.54
N HIS A 268 7.03 11.06 13.76
CA HIS A 268 6.28 10.02 13.06
C HIS A 268 6.15 10.32 11.57
N ASP A 269 5.77 11.54 11.21
CA ASP A 269 5.57 11.98 9.83
C ASP A 269 6.90 11.98 9.05
N LEU A 270 8.01 12.33 9.69
CA LEU A 270 9.36 12.16 9.13
C LEU A 270 9.82 10.70 9.05
N GLY A 271 9.08 9.77 9.64
CA GLY A 271 9.45 8.35 9.69
C GLY A 271 10.66 8.04 10.57
N ILE A 272 10.94 8.90 11.55
CA ILE A 272 12.03 8.68 12.54
C ILE A 272 11.57 7.71 13.61
N CYS A 273 10.30 7.79 14.02
CA CYS A 273 9.65 6.83 14.90
C CYS A 273 8.21 6.58 14.42
N LEU A 274 7.51 5.60 15.00
CA LEU A 274 6.07 5.42 14.81
C LEU A 274 5.35 5.67 16.14
N HIS A 275 4.38 6.57 16.13
CA HIS A 275 3.52 6.87 17.28
C HIS A 275 2.07 7.02 16.83
N PHE A 276 1.23 6.04 17.12
CA PHE A 276 -0.19 6.00 16.74
C PHE A 276 -1.04 6.58 17.87
N GLN A 277 -1.07 7.90 18.00
CA GLN A 277 -1.71 8.62 19.12
C GLN A 277 -3.21 8.36 19.27
N LYS A 278 -3.91 8.03 18.17
CA LYS A 278 -5.35 7.77 18.16
C LYS A 278 -5.71 6.31 18.48
N ASP A 279 -4.77 5.38 18.40
CA ASP A 279 -4.99 3.97 18.69
C ASP A 279 -5.02 3.72 20.20
N SER A 280 -5.96 2.93 20.69
CA SER A 280 -6.19 2.70 22.12
C SER A 280 -5.02 2.01 22.84
N LEU A 281 -4.27 1.15 22.15
CA LEU A 281 -3.11 0.41 22.68
C LEU A 281 -1.79 1.06 22.27
N LEU A 282 -1.62 1.34 20.96
CA LEU A 282 -0.36 1.84 20.42
C LEU A 282 -0.01 3.26 20.89
N ARG A 283 -1.00 4.08 21.28
CA ARG A 283 -0.76 5.43 21.83
C ARG A 283 0.16 5.46 23.06
N HIS A 284 0.30 4.33 23.74
CA HIS A 284 1.13 4.20 24.93
C HIS A 284 2.59 3.87 24.63
N TYR A 285 2.95 3.69 23.35
CA TYR A 285 4.27 3.28 22.92
C TYR A 285 4.76 4.11 21.73
N LEU A 286 6.04 4.41 21.72
CA LEU A 286 6.76 4.93 20.55
C LEU A 286 7.68 3.83 20.04
N ILE A 287 7.50 3.43 18.78
CA ILE A 287 8.42 2.52 18.10
C ILE A 287 9.55 3.37 17.53
N LEU A 288 10.73 3.30 18.13
CA LEU A 288 11.88 4.15 17.78
C LEU A 288 12.56 3.72 16.47
N LYS A 289 12.38 2.44 16.08
CA LYS A 289 12.91 1.90 14.83
C LYS A 289 11.75 1.40 13.97
N PRO A 290 11.27 2.20 13.00
CA PRO A 290 10.18 1.80 12.11
C PRO A 290 10.44 0.48 11.37
N ASN A 291 11.70 0.24 10.95
CA ASN A 291 12.10 -1.01 10.30
C ASN A 291 11.92 -2.25 11.21
N TRP A 292 12.16 -2.12 12.53
CA TRP A 292 11.90 -3.21 13.48
C TRP A 292 10.40 -3.54 13.54
N GLY A 293 9.55 -2.54 13.64
CA GLY A 293 8.09 -2.74 13.68
C GLY A 293 7.55 -3.35 12.37
N THR A 294 8.00 -2.86 11.22
CA THR A 294 7.59 -3.41 9.93
C THR A 294 8.14 -4.81 9.70
N ALA A 295 9.40 -5.08 10.08
CA ALA A 295 9.98 -6.42 9.99
C ALA A 295 9.18 -7.45 10.81
N ALA A 296 8.64 -7.07 11.97
CA ALA A 296 7.76 -7.93 12.75
C ALA A 296 6.50 -8.31 11.96
N VAL A 297 5.83 -7.33 11.32
CA VAL A 297 4.65 -7.59 10.48
C VAL A 297 5.00 -8.56 9.35
N TYR A 298 6.11 -8.33 8.67
CA TYR A 298 6.53 -9.19 7.55
C TYR A 298 6.93 -10.61 7.98
N LYS A 299 7.46 -10.80 9.19
CA LYS A 299 7.73 -12.13 9.73
C LYS A 299 6.46 -13.01 9.76
N ILE A 300 5.29 -12.42 10.00
CA ILE A 300 4.01 -13.15 9.95
C ILE A 300 3.59 -13.39 8.49
N LEU A 301 3.65 -12.37 7.64
CA LEU A 301 3.18 -12.47 6.25
C LEU A 301 4.06 -13.41 5.40
N ASP A 302 5.36 -13.51 5.72
CA ASP A 302 6.32 -14.40 5.04
C ASP A 302 6.45 -15.77 5.68
N ASN A 303 5.81 -15.99 6.85
CA ASN A 303 5.89 -17.26 7.52
C ASN A 303 5.24 -18.38 6.69
N GLU A 304 5.98 -19.45 6.45
CA GLU A 304 5.55 -20.56 5.59
C GLU A 304 4.27 -21.23 6.11
N THR A 305 4.17 -21.46 7.42
CA THR A 305 2.97 -22.06 8.05
C THR A 305 1.74 -21.16 7.85
N VAL A 306 1.89 -19.85 8.04
CA VAL A 306 0.81 -18.88 7.83
C VAL A 306 0.38 -18.84 6.36
N ARG A 307 1.33 -18.90 5.43
CA ARG A 307 1.05 -18.93 3.98
C ARG A 307 0.34 -20.21 3.56
N GLN A 308 0.80 -21.37 4.03
CA GLN A 308 0.17 -22.67 3.76
C GLN A 308 -1.24 -22.73 4.35
N ASN A 309 -1.47 -22.09 5.50
CA ASN A 309 -2.78 -21.96 6.12
C ASN A 309 -3.63 -20.81 5.55
N ARG A 310 -3.33 -20.34 4.33
CA ARG A 310 -4.10 -19.29 3.64
C ARG A 310 -4.27 -18.00 4.47
N GLY A 311 -3.22 -17.63 5.20
CA GLY A 311 -3.19 -16.42 6.02
C GLY A 311 -3.79 -16.57 7.42
N GLN A 312 -4.20 -17.77 7.83
CA GLN A 312 -4.67 -18.02 9.20
C GLN A 312 -3.49 -18.19 10.16
N PHE A 313 -3.57 -17.53 11.32
CA PHE A 313 -2.61 -17.66 12.40
C PHE A 313 -3.27 -17.45 13.76
N SER A 314 -2.65 -17.95 14.82
CA SER A 314 -3.12 -17.86 16.21
C SER A 314 -2.12 -17.13 17.10
N HIS A 315 -2.49 -16.88 18.35
CA HIS A 315 -1.55 -16.40 19.37
C HIS A 315 -0.36 -17.35 19.56
N ASP A 316 -0.57 -18.65 19.49
CA ASP A 316 0.51 -19.65 19.60
C ASP A 316 1.51 -19.48 18.46
N ASN A 317 1.03 -19.24 17.23
CA ASN A 317 1.91 -18.94 16.09
C ASN A 317 2.67 -17.62 16.31
N LEU A 318 2.07 -16.60 16.94
CA LEU A 318 2.77 -15.36 17.27
C LEU A 318 3.89 -15.60 18.28
N GLU A 319 3.69 -16.51 19.25
CA GLU A 319 4.73 -16.89 20.20
C GLU A 319 5.92 -17.60 19.56
N GLU A 320 5.66 -18.44 18.55
CA GLU A 320 6.69 -19.14 17.79
C GLU A 320 7.45 -18.20 16.83
N ILE A 321 6.76 -17.25 16.19
CA ILE A 321 7.33 -16.38 15.16
C ILE A 321 7.98 -15.16 15.78
N TRP A 322 7.34 -14.54 16.78
CA TRP A 322 7.83 -13.36 17.48
C TRP A 322 8.57 -13.76 18.77
N THR A 323 9.76 -14.26 18.57
CA THR A 323 10.70 -14.62 19.65
C THR A 323 11.67 -13.49 19.94
N ALA A 324 12.52 -13.66 20.98
CA ALA A 324 13.59 -12.74 21.35
C ALA A 324 13.11 -11.29 21.48
N GLU A 325 13.61 -10.39 20.64
CA GLU A 325 13.35 -8.94 20.66
C GLU A 325 11.89 -8.54 20.46
N TYR A 326 11.02 -9.44 19.96
CA TYR A 326 9.59 -9.18 19.72
C TYR A 326 8.71 -9.71 20.86
N ALA A 327 9.24 -10.56 21.72
CA ALA A 327 8.45 -11.35 22.68
C ALA A 327 7.60 -10.50 23.64
N GLU A 328 8.12 -9.36 24.09
CA GLU A 328 7.43 -8.48 25.03
C GLU A 328 6.39 -7.57 24.38
N MET A 329 6.43 -7.41 23.05
CA MET A 329 5.58 -6.48 22.30
C MET A 329 4.58 -7.17 21.37
N ARG A 330 4.30 -8.46 21.57
CA ARG A 330 3.42 -9.25 20.69
C ARG A 330 2.05 -8.62 20.49
N ASP A 331 1.42 -8.16 21.57
CA ASP A 331 0.08 -7.55 21.50
C ASP A 331 0.11 -6.21 20.76
N GLN A 332 1.16 -5.40 20.99
CA GLN A 332 1.35 -4.12 20.30
C GLN A 332 1.66 -4.32 18.82
N LEU A 333 2.50 -5.30 18.49
CA LEU A 333 2.82 -5.64 17.11
C LEU A 333 1.60 -6.22 16.37
N LEU A 334 0.79 -7.03 17.03
CA LEU A 334 -0.49 -7.49 16.50
C LEU A 334 -1.46 -6.32 16.27
N GLN A 335 -1.51 -5.38 17.23
CA GLN A 335 -2.31 -4.17 17.04
C GLN A 335 -1.78 -3.30 15.91
N LEU A 336 -0.46 -3.25 15.70
CA LEU A 336 0.15 -2.59 14.55
C LEU A 336 -0.31 -3.23 13.23
N MET A 337 -0.37 -4.57 13.15
CA MET A 337 -0.93 -5.26 11.99
C MET A 337 -2.40 -4.91 11.73
N LYS A 338 -3.21 -4.77 12.81
CA LYS A 338 -4.62 -4.34 12.69
C LYS A 338 -4.72 -2.88 12.25
N ALA A 339 -3.87 -1.99 12.79
CA ALA A 339 -3.81 -0.58 12.39
C ALA A 339 -3.42 -0.42 10.91
N PHE A 340 -2.50 -1.25 10.41
CA PHE A 340 -2.14 -1.31 8.99
C PHE A 340 -3.17 -2.05 8.12
N LYS A 341 -4.30 -2.48 8.69
CA LYS A 341 -5.35 -3.21 7.96
C LYS A 341 -4.83 -4.43 7.19
N VAL A 342 -3.81 -5.10 7.72
CA VAL A 342 -3.24 -6.31 7.11
C VAL A 342 -3.76 -7.60 7.70
N CYS A 343 -4.46 -7.54 8.84
CA CYS A 343 -5.14 -8.69 9.43
C CYS A 343 -6.40 -8.29 10.20
N TYR A 344 -7.26 -9.26 10.45
CA TYR A 344 -8.41 -9.15 11.35
C TYR A 344 -8.55 -10.38 12.24
N GLU A 345 -9.17 -10.20 13.40
CA GLU A 345 -9.52 -11.30 14.30
C GLU A 345 -10.78 -12.00 13.81
N ILE A 346 -10.78 -13.33 13.77
CA ILE A 346 -11.91 -14.11 13.29
C ILE A 346 -13.07 -13.97 14.31
N PRO A 347 -14.25 -13.47 13.92
CA PRO A 347 -15.40 -13.34 14.80
C PRO A 347 -15.74 -14.65 15.54
N ARG A 348 -15.92 -14.57 16.85
CA ARG A 348 -16.20 -15.69 17.77
C ARG A 348 -15.06 -16.69 17.94
N ARG A 349 -13.87 -16.44 17.40
CA ARG A 349 -12.65 -17.24 17.60
C ARG A 349 -11.55 -16.36 18.16
N LYS A 350 -11.64 -16.05 19.46
CA LYS A 350 -10.66 -15.19 20.14
C LYS A 350 -9.23 -15.74 19.95
N GLY A 351 -8.30 -14.86 19.61
CA GLY A 351 -6.90 -15.22 19.42
C GLY A 351 -6.59 -15.91 18.09
N GLN A 352 -7.54 -15.96 17.15
CA GLN A 352 -7.32 -16.44 15.78
C GLN A 352 -7.52 -15.31 14.77
N TYR A 353 -6.62 -15.21 13.83
CA TYR A 353 -6.51 -14.08 12.88
C TYR A 353 -6.41 -14.57 11.45
N ILE A 354 -6.75 -13.70 10.52
CA ILE A 354 -6.55 -13.91 9.08
C ILE A 354 -5.83 -12.69 8.50
N ALA A 355 -4.79 -12.94 7.69
CA ALA A 355 -4.16 -11.97 6.82
C ALA A 355 -4.71 -12.12 5.39
N PRO A 356 -5.64 -11.24 4.92
CA PRO A 356 -6.36 -11.45 3.66
C PRO A 356 -5.50 -11.47 2.41
N HIS A 357 -4.30 -10.90 2.46
CA HIS A 357 -3.32 -10.96 1.36
C HIS A 357 -2.91 -12.37 0.97
N LEU A 358 -2.97 -13.29 1.95
CA LEU A 358 -2.57 -14.68 1.84
C LEU A 358 -3.72 -15.64 1.55
N LEU A 359 -4.95 -15.11 1.39
CA LEU A 359 -6.10 -15.89 0.99
C LEU A 359 -5.89 -16.53 -0.39
N SER A 360 -6.62 -17.64 -0.63
CA SER A 360 -6.61 -18.31 -1.94
C SER A 360 -6.97 -17.34 -3.05
N ALA A 361 -6.35 -17.50 -4.20
CA ALA A 361 -6.77 -16.83 -5.43
C ALA A 361 -8.08 -17.41 -5.97
N ASP A 362 -8.33 -18.71 -5.70
CA ASP A 362 -9.52 -19.40 -6.17
C ASP A 362 -10.74 -19.05 -5.34
N SER A 363 -11.86 -18.78 -6.01
CA SER A 363 -13.15 -18.55 -5.38
C SER A 363 -13.64 -19.85 -4.72
N PRO A 364 -14.14 -19.81 -3.48
CA PRO A 364 -14.85 -20.95 -2.90
C PRO A 364 -16.11 -21.26 -3.70
N LEU A 365 -16.61 -22.49 -3.59
CA LEU A 365 -17.89 -22.85 -4.18
C LEU A 365 -19.04 -22.28 -3.35
N TYR A 366 -19.92 -21.54 -3.98
CA TYR A 366 -21.15 -21.01 -3.36
C TYR A 366 -22.25 -20.86 -4.40
N GLU A 367 -23.50 -20.96 -3.94
CA GLU A 367 -24.67 -20.68 -4.77
C GLU A 367 -24.98 -19.19 -4.79
N TRP A 368 -25.31 -18.66 -5.96
CA TRP A 368 -25.71 -17.29 -6.15
C TRP A 368 -26.98 -17.19 -6.97
N GLN A 369 -27.95 -16.42 -6.47
CA GLN A 369 -29.18 -16.17 -7.22
C GLN A 369 -28.96 -15.01 -8.19
N PRO A 370 -29.03 -15.23 -9.51
CA PRO A 370 -28.76 -14.18 -10.49
C PRO A 370 -29.89 -13.16 -10.62
N GLU A 371 -31.11 -13.50 -10.17
CA GLU A 371 -32.29 -12.68 -10.34
C GLU A 371 -32.48 -11.64 -9.24
N HIS A 372 -33.05 -10.50 -9.59
CA HIS A 372 -33.42 -9.43 -8.66
C HIS A 372 -32.25 -8.84 -7.83
N ASN A 373 -31.02 -8.85 -8.36
CA ASN A 373 -29.88 -8.24 -7.70
C ASN A 373 -29.91 -6.72 -7.87
N LEU A 374 -29.62 -5.98 -6.79
CA LEU A 374 -29.10 -4.62 -6.90
C LEU A 374 -27.63 -4.71 -7.28
N ILE A 375 -27.23 -3.97 -8.31
CA ILE A 375 -25.84 -4.01 -8.80
C ILE A 375 -25.28 -2.60 -8.80
N LEU A 376 -24.09 -2.46 -8.25
CA LEU A 376 -23.25 -1.27 -8.29
C LEU A 376 -21.87 -1.66 -8.78
N ARG A 377 -21.24 -0.81 -9.59
CA ARG A 377 -19.85 -1.04 -10.02
C ARG A 377 -19.02 0.22 -9.82
N TYR A 378 -17.84 0.05 -9.24
CA TYR A 378 -16.80 1.05 -9.30
C TYR A 378 -15.86 0.71 -10.43
N ARG A 379 -15.72 1.62 -11.39
CA ARG A 379 -14.77 1.48 -12.51
C ARG A 379 -13.72 2.57 -12.41
N TYR A 380 -12.49 2.17 -12.13
CA TYR A 380 -11.37 3.09 -11.97
C TYR A 380 -10.80 3.47 -13.34
N LYS A 381 -10.63 4.78 -13.56
CA LYS A 381 -10.11 5.33 -14.82
C LYS A 381 -8.59 5.38 -14.77
N GLY A 382 -7.95 4.71 -15.72
CA GLY A 382 -6.49 4.70 -15.79
C GLY A 382 -5.78 3.86 -14.74
N PHE A 383 -6.08 4.02 -13.46
CA PHE A 383 -5.38 3.38 -12.36
C PHE A 383 -6.32 2.86 -11.27
N MET A 384 -6.05 1.66 -10.80
CA MET A 384 -6.71 1.06 -9.64
C MET A 384 -5.63 0.67 -8.61
N PRO A 385 -5.63 1.23 -7.39
CA PRO A 385 -4.69 0.84 -6.35
C PRO A 385 -4.84 -0.64 -6.01
N LYS A 386 -3.71 -1.33 -5.80
CA LYS A 386 -3.73 -2.68 -5.27
C LYS A 386 -4.18 -2.66 -3.82
N GLY A 387 -5.01 -3.63 -3.43
CA GLY A 387 -5.40 -3.82 -2.03
C GLY A 387 -6.67 -3.12 -1.57
N ILE A 388 -7.37 -2.41 -2.43
CA ILE A 388 -8.68 -1.82 -2.06
C ILE A 388 -9.62 -2.89 -1.54
N LEU A 389 -9.77 -4.00 -2.25
CA LEU A 389 -10.66 -5.08 -1.82
C LEU A 389 -10.15 -5.78 -0.55
N THR A 390 -8.84 -5.99 -0.43
CA THR A 390 -8.26 -6.62 0.77
C THR A 390 -8.52 -5.76 2.01
N ARG A 391 -8.38 -4.45 1.89
CA ARG A 391 -8.72 -3.51 2.96
C ARG A 391 -10.22 -3.54 3.25
N PHE A 392 -11.06 -3.55 2.23
CA PHE A 392 -12.51 -3.70 2.38
C PHE A 392 -12.87 -4.99 3.14
N ILE A 393 -12.21 -6.12 2.84
CA ILE A 393 -12.39 -7.38 3.55
C ILE A 393 -12.06 -7.22 5.04
N VAL A 394 -10.95 -6.54 5.38
CA VAL A 394 -10.60 -6.26 6.78
C VAL A 394 -11.65 -5.40 7.47
N GLU A 395 -12.15 -4.37 6.81
CA GLU A 395 -13.14 -3.45 7.39
C GLU A 395 -14.54 -4.10 7.56
N MET A 396 -14.89 -5.04 6.69
CA MET A 396 -16.19 -5.72 6.68
C MET A 396 -16.13 -7.17 7.19
N HIS A 397 -15.05 -7.55 7.87
CA HIS A 397 -14.82 -8.95 8.24
C HIS A 397 -15.94 -9.56 9.13
N GLN A 398 -16.66 -8.74 9.91
CA GLN A 398 -17.73 -9.23 10.77
C GLN A 398 -18.95 -9.72 9.99
N ASP A 399 -19.17 -9.19 8.80
CA ASP A 399 -20.30 -9.51 7.92
C ASP A 399 -19.95 -10.60 6.89
N ILE A 400 -18.73 -11.14 6.88
CA ILE A 400 -18.35 -12.23 5.98
C ILE A 400 -19.18 -13.48 6.28
N GLU A 401 -19.77 -14.04 5.23
CA GLU A 401 -20.56 -15.26 5.36
C GLU A 401 -19.70 -16.43 5.83
N ASN A 402 -20.18 -17.13 6.88
CA ASN A 402 -19.47 -18.24 7.54
C ASN A 402 -18.10 -17.86 8.17
N VAL A 403 -17.85 -16.58 8.45
CA VAL A 403 -16.55 -16.09 8.92
C VAL A 403 -16.03 -16.85 10.17
N SER A 404 -16.90 -17.33 11.03
CA SER A 404 -16.51 -18.10 12.23
C SER A 404 -15.94 -19.49 11.92
N ASN A 405 -16.09 -19.99 10.68
CA ASN A 405 -15.48 -21.21 10.20
C ASN A 405 -14.58 -20.90 8.99
N PRO A 406 -13.26 -20.72 9.18
CA PRO A 406 -12.34 -20.30 8.10
C PRO A 406 -12.33 -21.20 6.86
N GLU A 407 -12.62 -22.51 7.04
CA GLU A 407 -12.69 -23.46 5.91
C GLU A 407 -13.95 -23.25 5.06
N GLN A 408 -14.99 -22.67 5.63
CA GLN A 408 -16.28 -22.42 4.97
C GLN A 408 -16.53 -20.93 4.74
N ALA A 409 -15.65 -20.07 5.21
CA ALA A 409 -15.76 -18.63 5.02
C ALA A 409 -15.74 -18.30 3.52
N LEU A 410 -16.72 -17.52 3.07
CA LEU A 410 -16.83 -17.16 1.68
C LEU A 410 -16.01 -15.90 1.39
N VAL A 411 -14.70 -16.04 1.48
CA VAL A 411 -13.72 -14.98 1.21
C VAL A 411 -12.49 -15.54 0.50
N TRP A 412 -11.99 -14.80 -0.50
CA TRP A 412 -10.80 -15.12 -1.26
C TRP A 412 -10.09 -13.84 -1.71
N LYS A 413 -8.91 -13.94 -2.33
CA LYS A 413 -8.05 -12.80 -2.66
C LYS A 413 -8.77 -11.72 -3.49
N SER A 414 -9.68 -12.10 -4.39
CA SER A 414 -10.37 -11.19 -5.31
C SER A 414 -11.87 -11.07 -5.06
N GLY A 415 -12.39 -11.55 -3.92
CA GLY A 415 -13.81 -11.46 -3.64
C GLY A 415 -14.21 -11.83 -2.23
N VAL A 416 -15.44 -11.46 -1.88
CA VAL A 416 -16.05 -11.77 -0.59
C VAL A 416 -17.57 -11.84 -0.73
N ILE A 417 -18.18 -12.75 0.01
CA ILE A 417 -19.62 -12.79 0.21
C ILE A 417 -19.93 -12.29 1.63
N LEU A 418 -20.74 -11.26 1.70
CA LEU A 418 -21.21 -10.68 2.95
C LEU A 418 -22.65 -11.07 3.21
N THR A 419 -23.03 -11.19 4.47
CA THR A 419 -24.40 -11.41 4.89
C THR A 419 -24.74 -10.51 6.06
N ASN A 420 -25.89 -9.86 6.00
CA ASN A 420 -26.43 -9.08 7.08
C ASN A 420 -27.92 -9.41 7.23
N HIS A 421 -28.28 -10.15 8.28
CA HIS A 421 -29.63 -10.66 8.58
C HIS A 421 -30.23 -11.45 7.40
N ALA A 422 -30.95 -10.77 6.52
CA ALA A 422 -31.67 -11.41 5.41
C ALA A 422 -31.20 -10.94 4.01
N ALA A 423 -30.18 -10.08 3.97
CA ALA A 423 -29.57 -9.65 2.73
C ALA A 423 -28.19 -10.30 2.57
N ARG A 424 -27.82 -10.57 1.31
CA ARG A 424 -26.56 -11.20 0.94
C ARG A 424 -25.89 -10.38 -0.14
N ALA A 425 -24.61 -10.10 -0.01
CA ALA A 425 -23.86 -9.30 -0.96
C ALA A 425 -22.63 -10.04 -1.49
N GLN A 426 -22.40 -9.95 -2.79
CA GLN A 426 -21.20 -10.41 -3.47
C GLN A 426 -20.38 -9.19 -3.87
N VAL A 427 -19.12 -9.12 -3.44
CA VAL A 427 -18.19 -8.07 -3.84
C VAL A 427 -17.00 -8.72 -4.52
N ILE A 428 -16.77 -8.40 -5.78
CA ILE A 428 -15.72 -9.01 -6.62
C ILE A 428 -14.88 -7.93 -7.26
N GLU A 429 -13.57 -8.06 -7.10
CA GLU A 429 -12.57 -7.28 -7.81
C GLU A 429 -12.17 -7.97 -9.11
N SER A 430 -12.19 -7.22 -10.20
CA SER A 430 -11.59 -7.58 -11.48
C SER A 430 -10.47 -6.61 -11.78
N TYR A 431 -9.27 -6.90 -11.30
CA TYR A 431 -8.12 -5.99 -11.41
C TYR A 431 -7.76 -5.66 -12.86
N ALA A 432 -7.82 -6.65 -13.76
CA ALA A 432 -7.57 -6.45 -15.20
C ALA A 432 -8.56 -5.48 -15.85
N LYS A 433 -9.81 -5.44 -15.36
CA LYS A 433 -10.85 -4.50 -15.81
C LYS A 433 -10.85 -3.19 -15.00
N ARG A 434 -10.03 -3.12 -13.95
CA ARG A 434 -10.05 -2.03 -12.98
C ARG A 434 -11.45 -1.74 -12.45
N GLU A 435 -12.15 -2.82 -12.04
CA GLU A 435 -13.55 -2.75 -11.64
C GLU A 435 -13.80 -3.56 -10.37
N ILE A 436 -14.58 -3.00 -9.46
CA ILE A 436 -15.20 -3.71 -8.34
C ILE A 436 -16.69 -3.80 -8.62
N THR A 437 -17.21 -5.01 -8.66
CA THR A 437 -18.64 -5.29 -8.86
C THR A 437 -19.27 -5.71 -7.54
N ILE A 438 -20.33 -5.03 -7.15
CA ILE A 438 -21.14 -5.31 -5.97
C ILE A 438 -22.51 -5.79 -6.45
N ARG A 439 -22.96 -6.95 -5.95
CA ARG A 439 -24.31 -7.48 -6.19
C ARG A 439 -24.95 -7.79 -4.87
N VAL A 440 -26.18 -7.34 -4.66
CA VAL A 440 -26.90 -7.54 -3.39
C VAL A 440 -28.31 -8.05 -3.66
N PHE A 441 -28.74 -9.08 -2.95
CA PHE A 441 -30.11 -9.58 -3.00
C PHE A 441 -30.63 -9.97 -1.59
N GLY A 442 -31.90 -10.28 -1.50
CA GLY A 442 -32.54 -10.70 -0.25
C GLY A 442 -33.52 -9.66 0.30
N ASN A 443 -33.76 -9.69 1.60
CA ASN A 443 -34.66 -8.74 2.26
C ASN A 443 -33.87 -7.47 2.65
N ARG A 444 -34.41 -6.28 2.31
CA ARG A 444 -33.76 -4.97 2.49
C ARG A 444 -32.33 -4.90 1.90
N PRO A 445 -32.15 -5.26 0.62
CA PRO A 445 -30.81 -5.32 0.02
C PRO A 445 -30.15 -3.93 -0.06
N ARG A 446 -30.93 -2.84 -0.02
CA ARG A 446 -30.44 -1.46 -0.03
C ARG A 446 -29.66 -1.10 1.24
N ASP A 447 -30.09 -1.61 2.39
CA ASP A 447 -29.41 -1.31 3.67
C ASP A 447 -27.97 -1.85 3.63
N LEU A 448 -27.81 -3.11 3.18
CA LEU A 448 -26.49 -3.71 3.05
C LEU A 448 -25.66 -3.02 1.96
N LEU A 449 -26.24 -2.67 0.81
CA LEU A 449 -25.57 -1.93 -0.24
C LEU A 449 -25.08 -0.55 0.25
N THR A 450 -25.88 0.14 1.05
CA THR A 450 -25.52 1.44 1.64
C THR A 450 -24.33 1.32 2.59
N ILE A 451 -24.29 0.27 3.43
CA ILE A 451 -23.15 0.00 4.31
C ILE A 451 -21.88 -0.25 3.49
N ILE A 452 -21.97 -1.10 2.47
CA ILE A 452 -20.86 -1.42 1.57
C ILE A 452 -20.36 -0.16 0.86
N ASN A 453 -21.28 0.64 0.30
CA ASN A 453 -20.94 1.88 -0.41
C ASN A 453 -20.21 2.87 0.50
N ARG A 454 -20.75 3.12 1.72
CA ARG A 454 -20.11 4.00 2.71
C ARG A 454 -18.69 3.52 3.04
N LYS A 455 -18.49 2.21 3.14
CA LYS A 455 -17.17 1.65 3.44
C LYS A 455 -16.18 1.86 2.29
N PHE A 456 -16.62 1.72 1.03
CA PHE A 456 -15.78 2.08 -0.11
C PHE A 456 -15.49 3.58 -0.17
N ASP A 457 -16.47 4.43 0.14
CA ASP A 457 -16.26 5.89 0.19
C ASP A 457 -15.22 6.27 1.24
N GLU A 458 -15.21 5.62 2.42
CA GLU A 458 -14.18 5.79 3.44
C GLU A 458 -12.81 5.38 2.91
N ILE A 459 -12.69 4.21 2.26
CA ILE A 459 -11.44 3.74 1.66
C ILE A 459 -10.94 4.68 0.55
N HIS A 460 -11.84 5.18 -0.31
CA HIS A 460 -11.48 6.09 -1.39
C HIS A 460 -11.00 7.46 -0.89
N LYS A 461 -11.56 7.97 0.23
CA LYS A 461 -11.13 9.23 0.84
C LYS A 461 -9.68 9.21 1.30
N ASP A 462 -9.14 8.05 1.68
CA ASP A 462 -7.74 7.94 2.08
C ASP A 462 -6.76 8.20 0.94
N PHE A 463 -7.25 8.29 -0.28
CA PHE A 463 -6.48 8.70 -1.45
C PHE A 463 -6.68 10.19 -1.80
N ASP A 464 -7.11 11.04 -0.84
CA ASP A 464 -7.26 12.49 -0.97
C ASP A 464 -8.06 12.94 -2.21
N ASP A 465 -9.16 12.25 -2.52
CA ASP A 465 -9.98 12.49 -3.73
C ASP A 465 -9.18 12.44 -5.07
N ARG A 466 -8.00 11.81 -5.08
CA ARG A 466 -7.15 11.68 -6.27
C ARG A 466 -7.43 10.44 -7.09
N LEU A 467 -8.28 9.53 -6.58
CA LEU A 467 -8.76 8.39 -7.35
C LEU A 467 -9.84 8.85 -8.32
N ASP A 468 -9.60 8.63 -9.61
CA ASP A 468 -10.62 8.86 -10.65
C ASP A 468 -11.36 7.56 -10.95
N TYR A 469 -12.61 7.51 -10.54
CA TYR A 469 -13.48 6.36 -10.77
C TYR A 469 -14.92 6.80 -11.06
N ASP A 470 -15.63 5.97 -11.82
CA ASP A 470 -17.07 6.10 -12.05
C ASP A 470 -17.83 5.11 -11.17
N THR A 471 -18.84 5.60 -10.49
CA THR A 471 -19.89 4.75 -9.89
C THR A 471 -20.93 4.46 -10.96
N LEU A 472 -21.06 3.19 -11.35
CA LEU A 472 -21.88 2.75 -12.46
C LEU A 472 -23.11 2.02 -11.99
N ILE A 473 -24.27 2.45 -12.48
CA ILE A 473 -25.58 1.86 -12.21
C ILE A 473 -26.02 1.07 -13.44
N PRO A 474 -26.34 -0.23 -13.33
CA PRO A 474 -26.83 -1.01 -14.42
C PRO A 474 -28.21 -0.54 -14.90
N CYS A 475 -28.43 -0.58 -16.20
CA CYS A 475 -29.71 -0.34 -16.80
C CYS A 475 -30.73 -1.41 -16.37
N ASN A 476 -31.94 -0.97 -16.05
CA ASN A 476 -33.05 -1.83 -15.60
C ASN A 476 -34.12 -2.07 -16.69
N CYS A 477 -33.82 -1.83 -17.98
CA CYS A 477 -34.74 -2.19 -19.07
C CYS A 477 -34.92 -3.70 -19.19
N SER A 478 -35.93 -4.15 -19.91
CA SER A 478 -36.27 -5.59 -20.04
C SER A 478 -35.10 -6.45 -20.49
N ASN A 479 -34.29 -5.99 -21.44
CA ASN A 479 -33.14 -6.72 -21.95
C ASN A 479 -31.97 -6.74 -20.93
N CYS A 480 -31.66 -5.58 -20.34
CA CYS A 480 -30.54 -5.46 -19.40
C CYS A 480 -30.79 -6.20 -18.09
N LYS A 481 -32.02 -6.31 -17.61
CA LYS A 481 -32.37 -7.10 -16.40
C LYS A 481 -32.04 -8.58 -16.55
N LEU A 482 -32.04 -9.12 -17.76
CA LEU A 482 -31.71 -10.51 -18.03
C LEU A 482 -30.26 -10.72 -18.43
N SER A 483 -29.50 -9.64 -18.64
CA SER A 483 -28.11 -9.69 -19.09
C SER A 483 -27.14 -9.85 -17.89
N GLN A 484 -26.14 -10.70 -18.05
CA GLN A 484 -25.04 -10.76 -17.11
C GLN A 484 -24.11 -9.55 -17.21
N THR A 485 -24.12 -8.86 -18.35
CA THR A 485 -23.35 -7.65 -18.66
C THR A 485 -24.27 -6.52 -19.10
N PRO A 486 -25.15 -6.00 -18.21
CA PRO A 486 -26.09 -4.95 -18.59
C PRO A 486 -25.34 -3.66 -18.92
N PHE A 487 -25.93 -2.84 -19.80
CA PHE A 487 -25.48 -1.47 -20.01
C PHE A 487 -25.48 -0.72 -18.68
N THR A 488 -24.49 0.15 -18.45
CA THR A 488 -24.36 0.89 -17.20
C THR A 488 -24.35 2.40 -17.43
N PHE A 489 -24.96 3.13 -16.53
CA PHE A 489 -24.95 4.59 -16.48
C PHE A 489 -24.05 5.10 -15.38
N PRO A 490 -23.18 6.10 -15.62
CA PRO A 490 -22.50 6.80 -14.53
C PRO A 490 -23.54 7.48 -13.61
N LEU A 491 -23.42 7.27 -12.30
CA LEU A 491 -24.32 7.84 -11.30
C LEU A 491 -24.38 9.37 -11.39
N GLU A 492 -23.23 10.01 -11.61
CA GLU A 492 -23.14 11.44 -11.83
C GLU A 492 -24.04 11.93 -12.97
N ARG A 493 -24.06 11.19 -14.08
CA ARG A 493 -24.92 11.51 -15.20
C ARG A 493 -26.42 11.39 -14.85
N LEU A 494 -26.78 10.42 -14.04
CA LEU A 494 -28.15 10.27 -13.55
C LEU A 494 -28.60 11.45 -12.69
N TYR A 495 -27.72 11.94 -11.80
CA TYR A 495 -27.98 13.15 -11.03
C TYR A 495 -28.13 14.38 -11.90
N GLN A 496 -27.27 14.58 -12.91
CA GLN A 496 -27.39 15.68 -13.87
C GLN A 496 -28.74 15.67 -14.60
N TYR A 497 -29.31 14.47 -14.88
CA TYR A 497 -30.65 14.35 -15.46
C TYR A 497 -31.73 14.78 -14.47
N ILE A 498 -31.62 14.41 -13.19
CA ILE A 498 -32.53 14.86 -12.14
C ILE A 498 -32.49 16.37 -11.99
N ASP A 499 -31.32 16.98 -11.91
CA ASP A 499 -31.14 18.44 -11.76
C ASP A 499 -31.73 19.22 -12.93
N LYS A 500 -31.70 18.63 -14.12
CA LYS A 500 -32.32 19.23 -15.34
C LYS A 500 -33.80 18.91 -15.47
N GLY A 501 -34.38 18.17 -14.53
CA GLY A 501 -35.80 17.75 -14.61
C GLY A 501 -36.09 16.69 -15.67
N TRP A 502 -35.08 16.00 -16.19
CA TRP A 502 -35.23 14.95 -17.19
C TRP A 502 -35.60 13.63 -16.53
N ALA A 503 -36.84 13.18 -16.73
CA ALA A 503 -37.36 12.00 -16.04
C ALA A 503 -36.81 10.67 -16.57
N THR A 504 -36.33 10.63 -17.81
CA THR A 504 -35.95 9.40 -18.49
C THR A 504 -34.62 9.50 -19.23
N ILE A 505 -33.94 8.35 -19.38
CA ILE A 505 -32.69 8.19 -20.12
C ILE A 505 -32.81 6.96 -21.04
N HIS A 506 -32.11 6.97 -22.17
CA HIS A 506 -32.15 5.85 -23.12
C HIS A 506 -31.02 4.86 -22.86
N CYS A 507 -31.35 3.57 -22.81
CA CYS A 507 -30.40 2.48 -22.83
C CYS A 507 -29.69 2.43 -24.19
N GLN A 508 -28.35 2.43 -24.18
CA GLN A 508 -27.59 2.42 -25.45
C GLN A 508 -27.57 1.05 -26.14
N GLU A 509 -27.89 -0.04 -25.42
CA GLU A 509 -27.95 -1.38 -26.01
C GLU A 509 -29.17 -1.59 -26.93
N ASN A 510 -30.30 -1.06 -26.52
CA ASN A 510 -31.57 -1.34 -27.23
C ASN A 510 -32.45 -0.10 -27.39
N ASN A 511 -31.94 1.08 -27.10
CA ASN A 511 -32.65 2.36 -27.15
C ASN A 511 -33.94 2.43 -26.30
N ALA A 512 -34.13 1.49 -25.36
CA ALA A 512 -35.27 1.50 -24.46
C ALA A 512 -35.19 2.68 -23.51
N GLN A 513 -36.33 3.36 -23.34
CA GLN A 513 -36.48 4.45 -22.40
C GLN A 513 -36.63 3.92 -20.97
N VAL A 514 -35.78 4.35 -20.03
CA VAL A 514 -35.82 3.97 -18.63
C VAL A 514 -35.94 5.21 -17.74
N THR A 515 -36.68 5.08 -16.65
CA THR A 515 -36.88 6.18 -15.70
C THR A 515 -35.63 6.37 -14.84
N VAL A 516 -35.08 7.59 -14.80
CA VAL A 516 -33.86 7.91 -14.04
C VAL A 516 -34.04 7.62 -12.56
N ARG A 517 -35.18 8.00 -11.96
CA ARG A 517 -35.47 7.68 -10.56
C ARG A 517 -35.47 6.18 -10.27
N SER A 518 -36.03 5.35 -11.16
CA SER A 518 -36.07 3.90 -10.94
C SER A 518 -34.66 3.25 -10.96
N LEU A 519 -33.68 3.87 -11.60
CA LEU A 519 -32.29 3.45 -11.57
C LEU A 519 -31.65 3.81 -10.20
N ILE A 520 -31.90 5.01 -9.70
CA ILE A 520 -31.30 5.53 -8.48
C ILE A 520 -32.01 4.98 -7.23
N ASP A 521 -33.35 5.00 -7.18
CA ASP A 521 -34.15 4.47 -6.06
C ASP A 521 -33.90 2.99 -5.78
N GLY A 522 -33.45 2.24 -6.78
CA GLY A 522 -32.98 0.87 -6.62
C GLY A 522 -31.73 0.75 -5.71
N ILE A 523 -30.93 1.80 -5.56
CA ILE A 523 -29.58 1.74 -5.00
C ILE A 523 -29.38 2.69 -3.82
N ILE A 524 -30.03 3.88 -3.82
CA ILE A 524 -29.82 4.92 -2.81
C ILE A 524 -31.10 5.09 -2.00
N ILE A 525 -30.97 5.11 -0.66
CA ILE A 525 -32.03 5.51 0.23
C ILE A 525 -32.01 7.04 0.29
N GLU A 526 -32.95 7.70 -0.42
CA GLU A 526 -33.25 9.09 -0.09
C GLU A 526 -33.91 9.08 1.32
N THR A 527 -33.23 9.66 2.30
CA THR A 527 -33.83 9.96 3.60
C THR A 527 -34.79 11.15 3.43
N ASN A 528 -35.91 10.96 2.75
CA ASN A 528 -36.97 11.90 2.66
C ASN A 528 -38.30 11.17 2.79
N ASN A 529 -38.74 11.05 4.04
CA ASN A 529 -40.17 11.00 4.39
C ASN A 529 -40.36 11.83 5.66
N ASP A 530 -40.42 13.13 5.47
CA ASP A 530 -41.13 13.99 6.40
C ASP A 530 -42.39 14.47 5.67
N PRO A 531 -43.61 14.08 6.11
CA PRO A 531 -44.87 14.47 5.45
C PRO A 531 -45.28 15.92 5.74
N GLU A 532 -44.54 16.69 6.51
CA GLU A 532 -44.82 18.08 6.80
C GLU A 532 -43.70 19.00 6.34
N GLY A 533 -43.98 19.75 5.26
CA GLY A 533 -43.08 20.68 4.60
C GLY A 533 -42.45 21.70 5.53
N HIS A 534 -41.26 21.46 5.97
CA HIS A 534 -40.32 22.47 6.42
C HIS A 534 -39.12 22.47 5.46
N GLU A 535 -38.87 23.60 4.86
CA GLU A 535 -37.63 23.89 4.09
C GLU A 535 -36.44 23.58 4.98
N ILE A 536 -35.77 22.46 4.74
CA ILE A 536 -34.49 22.16 5.36
C ILE A 536 -33.39 22.60 4.38
N GLY A 537 -32.87 23.81 4.65
CA GLY A 537 -31.54 24.18 4.19
C GLY A 537 -30.54 23.27 4.87
N ASP A 538 -29.90 22.46 4.09
CA ASP A 538 -28.55 21.90 4.17
C ASP A 538 -28.49 20.57 3.44
N ARG A 539 -28.43 20.64 2.10
CA ARG A 539 -28.01 19.53 1.25
C ARG A 539 -26.50 19.37 1.36
N LYS A 540 -26.01 18.80 2.43
CA LYS A 540 -24.64 18.29 2.59
C LYS A 540 -24.69 16.80 2.84
N ALA A 541 -24.90 16.02 1.80
CA ALA A 541 -24.60 14.60 1.83
C ALA A 541 -24.26 14.17 0.41
N PHE A 542 -23.07 13.70 0.22
CA PHE A 542 -22.35 13.32 -0.97
C PHE A 542 -21.59 14.49 -1.62
N SER A 543 -20.28 14.46 -1.40
CA SER A 543 -19.29 15.40 -1.89
C SER A 543 -19.28 15.47 -3.43
N TYR A 544 -20.15 16.32 -3.96
CA TYR A 544 -20.21 16.64 -5.38
C TYR A 544 -19.22 17.76 -5.78
N GLU A 545 -18.49 18.31 -4.81
CA GLU A 545 -17.60 19.45 -5.04
C GLU A 545 -16.17 19.09 -5.46
N SER A 546 -15.71 17.87 -5.25
CA SER A 546 -14.29 17.54 -5.47
C SER A 546 -13.87 17.46 -6.94
N ASN A 547 -14.78 17.13 -7.88
CA ASN A 547 -14.41 16.95 -9.29
C ASN A 547 -14.53 18.22 -10.16
N ARG A 548 -15.03 19.34 -9.62
CA ARG A 548 -15.08 20.61 -10.37
C ARG A 548 -13.77 21.43 -10.32
N LEU A 549 -12.88 21.15 -9.39
CA LEU A 549 -11.67 21.96 -9.18
C LEU A 549 -10.45 21.53 -10.01
N THR A 550 -10.42 20.28 -10.50
CA THR A 550 -9.28 19.79 -11.31
C THR A 550 -9.27 20.30 -12.74
N GLY A 551 -10.42 20.67 -13.30
CA GLY A 551 -10.53 21.18 -14.68
C GLY A 551 -10.23 22.68 -14.87
N GLN A 552 -10.31 23.48 -13.82
CA GLN A 552 -10.13 24.94 -13.92
C GLN A 552 -8.78 25.47 -13.40
N ARG A 553 -8.01 24.69 -12.62
CA ARG A 553 -6.69 25.13 -12.13
C ARG A 553 -5.57 25.13 -13.18
N LYS A 554 -5.78 24.56 -14.37
CA LYS A 554 -4.75 24.54 -15.44
C LYS A 554 -4.63 25.84 -16.26
N ARG A 555 -5.45 26.88 -16.03
CA ARG A 555 -5.41 28.09 -16.87
C ARG A 555 -4.87 29.37 -16.24
N ASP A 556 -4.64 29.44 -14.92
CA ASP A 556 -4.27 30.69 -14.25
C ASP A 556 -2.84 30.80 -13.72
N ARG A 557 -1.92 29.94 -14.16
CA ARG A 557 -0.50 30.00 -13.75
C ARG A 557 0.42 30.77 -14.70
N ARG A 558 -0.09 31.63 -15.56
CA ARG A 558 0.77 32.56 -16.31
C ARG A 558 0.43 33.99 -15.93
N THR A 559 1.45 34.66 -15.39
CA THR A 559 1.58 36.10 -15.11
C THR A 559 0.83 36.67 -13.90
N ARG A 560 1.55 36.79 -12.77
CA ARG A 560 1.48 37.96 -11.93
C ARG A 560 2.80 38.16 -11.21
N ASP A 561 3.44 39.30 -11.52
CA ASP A 561 4.62 39.84 -10.87
C ASP A 561 4.36 40.06 -9.38
N GLN A 562 5.35 39.66 -8.58
CA GLN A 562 5.34 39.77 -7.13
C GLN A 562 5.69 41.20 -6.70
N GLN A 563 4.83 41.81 -5.89
CA GLN A 563 5.24 42.81 -4.92
C GLN A 563 5.00 42.28 -3.50
N PRO A 564 5.94 42.43 -2.57
CA PRO A 564 5.81 41.90 -1.21
C PRO A 564 4.87 42.81 -0.37
N ILE A 565 3.85 42.21 0.21
CA ILE A 565 2.99 42.86 1.21
C ILE A 565 3.61 42.63 2.59
N ASN A 566 4.16 43.67 3.18
CA ASN A 566 4.58 43.74 4.57
C ASN A 566 3.36 43.82 5.49
N ILE A 567 3.08 42.71 6.21
CA ILE A 567 2.08 42.72 7.30
C ILE A 567 2.83 42.79 8.63
N SER A 568 2.78 43.97 9.27
CA SER A 568 3.23 44.20 10.63
C SER A 568 2.11 43.76 11.60
N LEU A 569 2.33 42.67 12.33
CA LEU A 569 1.47 42.24 13.42
C LEU A 569 1.88 42.94 14.71
N THR A 570 1.14 44.00 15.09
CA THR A 570 1.25 44.63 16.40
C THR A 570 0.32 43.93 17.37
N VAL A 571 0.87 43.21 18.33
CA VAL A 571 0.13 42.58 19.45
C VAL A 571 0.14 43.58 20.61
N PRO A 572 -0.99 43.98 21.20
CA PRO A 572 -1.00 44.82 22.38
C PRO A 572 -0.59 44.04 23.62
N ILE A 573 0.48 44.47 24.26
CA ILE A 573 0.93 43.95 25.54
C ILE A 573 0.07 44.64 26.64
N ASN A 574 -0.77 43.86 27.30
CA ASN A 574 -1.42 44.32 28.54
C ASN A 574 -0.57 43.87 29.72
N ASN A 575 0.14 44.83 30.29
CA ASN A 575 0.76 44.77 31.60
C ASN A 575 -0.32 44.86 32.70
N HIS A 576 -0.49 43.81 33.48
CA HIS A 576 -1.03 43.92 34.82
C HIS A 576 -0.06 43.32 35.83
N ASN A 577 0.66 44.21 36.51
CA ASN A 577 1.28 43.99 37.81
C ASN A 577 0.22 43.71 38.85
N THR A 578 0.36 42.67 39.65
CA THR A 578 0.07 42.74 41.10
C THR A 578 0.91 41.72 41.86
N SER A 579 1.46 42.26 42.92
CA SER A 579 2.44 41.78 43.90
C SER A 579 1.87 40.80 44.91
N GLN A 580 2.82 40.03 45.48
CA GLN A 580 2.94 39.55 46.86
C GLN A 580 1.99 38.43 47.35
N GLN A 581 2.49 37.29 47.78
CA GLN A 581 2.98 37.09 49.19
C GLN A 581 3.60 35.70 49.33
N GLU A 582 4.72 35.73 50.01
CA GLU A 582 5.42 34.55 50.58
C GLU A 582 4.59 33.85 51.65
N GLN A 583 4.65 32.53 51.73
CA GLN A 583 4.71 31.83 53.00
C GLN A 583 5.41 30.47 52.86
N SER A 584 6.49 30.43 53.58
CA SER A 584 7.29 29.25 53.93
C SER A 584 6.53 28.27 54.84
N MET A 585 6.73 26.96 54.63
CA MET A 585 6.86 26.03 55.76
C MET A 585 7.61 24.77 55.34
N SER A 586 8.70 24.58 56.02
CA SER A 586 9.55 23.41 56.12
C SER A 586 8.80 22.18 56.69
N ASN A 587 9.16 20.98 56.27
CA ASN A 587 9.51 19.91 57.21
C ASN A 587 10.20 18.73 56.54
N ASP A 588 11.37 18.51 57.07
CA ASP A 588 12.22 17.33 56.92
C ASP A 588 11.53 16.01 57.26
N LYS A 589 11.88 14.95 56.54
CA LYS A 589 12.19 13.66 57.16
C LYS A 589 13.11 12.82 56.27
N ILE A 590 14.31 12.70 56.74
CA ILE A 590 15.36 11.76 56.44
C ILE A 590 14.91 10.32 56.77
N TRP A 591 15.18 9.38 55.88
CA TRP A 591 15.50 8.00 56.25
C TRP A 591 16.71 7.51 55.46
N GLN A 592 17.74 7.14 56.26
CA GLN A 592 18.98 6.47 55.88
C GLN A 592 18.81 4.95 55.84
N GLY A 593 19.66 4.33 55.01
CA GLY A 593 20.35 3.07 55.34
C GLY A 593 19.66 1.84 54.74
N ASP A 594 20.25 0.95 53.98
CA ASP A 594 21.45 0.19 54.35
C ASP A 594 22.09 -0.42 53.09
N ARG A 595 23.42 -0.41 53.14
CA ARG A 595 24.32 -1.22 52.32
C ARG A 595 24.33 -2.66 52.83
N VAL A 596 24.38 -3.64 51.96
CA VAL A 596 25.02 -4.92 52.21
C VAL A 596 25.92 -5.30 51.04
N ASP A 597 27.16 -5.53 51.39
CA ASP A 597 28.28 -5.99 50.57
C ASP A 597 28.17 -7.46 50.18
N GLY A 598 28.74 -7.79 49.01
CA GLY A 598 29.73 -8.85 48.87
C GLY A 598 29.21 -10.27 48.55
N ASP A 599 29.59 -10.82 47.42
CA ASP A 599 30.67 -11.81 47.37
C ASP A 599 31.00 -12.22 45.94
N LYS A 600 32.29 -12.21 45.67
CA LYS A 600 32.95 -12.83 44.54
C LYS A 600 33.02 -14.34 44.76
N VAL A 601 32.75 -15.15 43.71
CA VAL A 601 33.41 -16.45 43.56
C VAL A 601 33.87 -16.63 42.11
N MET A 602 35.13 -16.95 42.01
CA MET A 602 35.93 -17.35 40.86
C MET A 602 35.56 -18.75 40.32
N GLY A 603 35.77 -18.91 39.01
CA GLY A 603 36.55 -20.01 38.42
C GLY A 603 35.77 -21.29 38.08
N ASP A 604 35.76 -21.70 36.86
CA ASP A 604 36.77 -22.62 36.33
C ASP A 604 36.58 -22.85 34.82
N LYS A 605 37.70 -22.96 34.19
CA LYS A 605 37.89 -23.45 32.81
C LYS A 605 37.75 -24.95 32.78
N ASP A 606 37.04 -25.50 31.81
CA ASP A 606 37.42 -26.80 31.29
C ASP A 606 37.17 -26.88 29.77
N THR A 607 38.28 -27.15 29.12
CA THR A 607 38.47 -27.58 27.74
C THR A 607 38.14 -29.07 27.59
N VAL A 608 37.35 -29.44 26.60
CA VAL A 608 37.42 -30.81 26.02
C VAL A 608 37.16 -30.75 24.52
N ALA A 609 38.20 -30.92 23.79
CA ALA A 609 38.56 -31.87 22.74
C ALA A 609 37.46 -32.28 21.72
N GLY A 610 37.88 -32.10 20.49
CA GLY A 610 37.20 -32.45 19.24
C GLY A 610 36.88 -33.92 19.03
N ASN A 611 35.92 -34.10 18.14
CA ASN A 611 35.83 -35.33 17.34
C ASN A 611 35.63 -34.98 15.87
N LYS A 612 36.66 -35.32 15.10
CA LYS A 612 36.61 -35.49 13.65
C LYS A 612 35.73 -36.72 13.36
N MET A 613 34.71 -36.57 12.55
CA MET A 613 34.14 -37.66 11.79
C MET A 613 34.22 -37.41 10.29
N LYS A 614 34.58 -38.46 9.63
CA LYS A 614 35.01 -38.61 8.24
C LYS A 614 33.92 -38.27 7.22
N THR A 615 34.40 -37.71 6.15
CA THR A 615 33.80 -37.70 4.81
C THR A 615 33.21 -39.04 4.42
N GLY A 616 31.94 -39.04 4.05
CA GLY A 616 31.30 -40.08 3.28
C GLY A 616 30.49 -39.39 2.18
N ASP A 617 30.84 -39.78 0.95
CA ASP A 617 30.19 -39.37 -0.29
C ASP A 617 28.67 -39.56 -0.21
N VAL A 618 27.91 -38.49 -0.47
CA VAL A 618 26.57 -38.62 -1.01
C VAL A 618 26.44 -37.60 -2.16
N THR A 619 26.67 -38.09 -3.35
CA THR A 619 26.13 -37.55 -4.58
C THR A 619 24.61 -37.79 -4.57
N GLY A 620 23.83 -36.71 -4.65
CA GLY A 620 22.40 -36.83 -4.91
C GLY A 620 21.62 -35.60 -4.49
N ASP A 621 21.04 -34.94 -5.49
CA ASP A 621 19.85 -34.08 -5.44
C ASP A 621 19.98 -32.60 -5.03
N ALA A 622 20.67 -31.85 -5.89
CA ALA A 622 20.43 -30.41 -6.05
C ALA A 622 19.46 -30.09 -7.22
N ILE A 623 18.50 -30.97 -7.55
CA ILE A 623 17.58 -30.82 -8.69
C ILE A 623 16.09 -30.80 -8.28
N ALA A 624 15.76 -30.85 -6.99
CA ALA A 624 14.36 -31.01 -6.59
C ALA A 624 13.56 -29.67 -6.63
N GLY A 625 14.17 -28.50 -6.43
CA GLY A 625 13.48 -27.21 -6.39
C GLY A 625 12.96 -26.74 -7.76
N ASN A 626 13.77 -26.81 -8.79
CA ASN A 626 13.39 -26.42 -10.16
C ASN A 626 12.39 -27.39 -10.81
N LYS A 627 12.42 -28.66 -10.43
CA LYS A 627 11.53 -29.68 -10.99
C LYS A 627 10.07 -29.52 -10.51
N ILE A 628 9.86 -29.03 -9.29
CA ILE A 628 8.51 -28.84 -8.72
C ILE A 628 7.83 -27.60 -9.33
N VAL A 629 8.54 -26.50 -9.50
CA VAL A 629 8.01 -25.25 -10.11
C VAL A 629 7.69 -25.46 -11.59
N ASN A 630 8.56 -26.17 -12.31
CA ASN A 630 8.35 -26.49 -13.73
C ASN A 630 7.17 -27.45 -13.94
N THR A 631 6.95 -28.40 -13.01
CA THR A 631 5.81 -29.32 -13.08
C THR A 631 4.48 -28.59 -12.86
N GLN A 632 4.41 -27.60 -11.97
CA GLN A 632 3.19 -26.80 -11.74
C GLN A 632 2.84 -25.93 -12.95
N ASN A 633 3.82 -25.26 -13.56
CA ASN A 633 3.61 -24.44 -14.76
C ASN A 633 3.19 -25.28 -15.96
N MET A 634 3.76 -26.47 -16.12
CA MET A 634 3.36 -27.43 -17.13
C MET A 634 1.92 -27.90 -16.93
N THR A 635 1.56 -28.30 -15.71
CA THR A 635 0.21 -28.78 -15.37
C THR A 635 -0.84 -27.71 -15.62
N GLN A 636 -0.58 -26.45 -15.24
CA GLN A 636 -1.49 -25.33 -15.47
C GLN A 636 -1.66 -25.06 -16.97
N THR A 637 -0.57 -25.09 -17.76
CA THR A 637 -0.63 -24.88 -19.22
C THR A 637 -1.38 -26.01 -19.91
N ALA A 638 -1.17 -27.27 -19.47
CA ALA A 638 -1.90 -28.40 -19.99
C ALA A 638 -3.41 -28.34 -19.67
N GLN A 639 -3.77 -27.85 -18.48
CA GLN A 639 -5.17 -27.60 -18.11
C GLN A 639 -5.82 -26.52 -18.96
N ASP A 640 -5.14 -25.40 -19.22
CA ASP A 640 -5.66 -24.33 -20.06
C ASP A 640 -5.91 -24.84 -21.50
N ILE A 641 -5.02 -25.68 -22.01
CA ILE A 641 -5.19 -26.32 -23.32
C ILE A 641 -6.34 -27.33 -23.27
N LYS A 642 -6.49 -28.13 -22.22
CA LYS A 642 -7.61 -29.06 -22.03
C LYS A 642 -8.96 -28.34 -22.00
N VAL A 643 -9.03 -27.14 -21.40
CA VAL A 643 -10.23 -26.28 -21.44
C VAL A 643 -10.58 -25.89 -22.87
N LEU A 644 -9.60 -25.48 -23.69
CA LEU A 644 -9.84 -25.15 -25.11
C LEU A 644 -10.29 -26.39 -25.91
N VAL A 645 -9.68 -27.55 -25.66
CA VAL A 645 -10.08 -28.82 -26.29
C VAL A 645 -11.55 -29.12 -25.97
N ASN A 646 -11.94 -29.05 -24.69
CA ASN A 646 -13.32 -29.33 -24.26
C ASN A 646 -14.31 -28.27 -24.82
N GLN A 647 -13.89 -27.00 -24.96
CA GLN A 647 -14.72 -25.93 -25.52
C GLN A 647 -15.12 -26.19 -26.98
N TYR A 648 -14.22 -26.78 -27.77
CA TYR A 648 -14.46 -27.02 -29.20
C TYR A 648 -14.80 -28.47 -29.50
N ALA A 649 -14.75 -29.39 -28.52
CA ALA A 649 -14.96 -30.83 -28.73
C ALA A 649 -16.36 -31.18 -29.29
N SER A 650 -17.38 -30.35 -28.97
CA SER A 650 -18.75 -30.57 -29.48
C SER A 650 -18.90 -30.38 -31.02
N ASP A 651 -17.97 -29.66 -31.64
CA ASP A 651 -18.02 -29.28 -33.05
C ASP A 651 -17.30 -30.29 -33.95
N TYR A 652 -16.63 -31.28 -33.38
CA TYR A 652 -15.78 -32.23 -34.10
C TYR A 652 -16.01 -33.67 -33.64
N ASP A 653 -16.16 -34.61 -34.59
CA ASP A 653 -16.23 -36.06 -34.26
C ASP A 653 -14.84 -36.61 -33.89
N THR A 654 -14.52 -36.62 -32.62
CA THR A 654 -13.24 -37.09 -32.09
C THR A 654 -13.04 -38.60 -32.20
N SER A 655 -14.01 -39.39 -32.68
CA SER A 655 -13.84 -40.79 -32.98
C SER A 655 -13.06 -41.00 -34.30
N THR A 656 -13.10 -40.01 -35.21
CA THR A 656 -12.40 -40.07 -36.50
C THR A 656 -11.07 -39.35 -36.49
N GLN A 657 -10.13 -39.75 -37.36
CA GLN A 657 -8.84 -39.08 -37.50
C GLN A 657 -8.98 -37.66 -38.02
N SER A 658 -9.91 -37.45 -38.96
CA SER A 658 -10.21 -36.10 -39.50
C SER A 658 -10.77 -35.16 -38.45
N GLY A 659 -11.68 -35.63 -37.60
CA GLY A 659 -12.24 -34.84 -36.50
C GLY A 659 -11.18 -34.50 -35.44
N LYS A 660 -10.27 -35.42 -35.12
CA LYS A 660 -9.12 -35.11 -34.21
C LYS A 660 -8.20 -34.06 -34.77
N MET A 661 -7.90 -34.11 -36.09
CA MET A 661 -7.10 -33.09 -36.78
C MET A 661 -7.81 -31.72 -36.80
N GLY A 662 -9.11 -31.70 -37.10
CA GLY A 662 -9.92 -30.47 -37.12
C GLY A 662 -9.95 -29.79 -35.74
N LEU A 663 -10.24 -30.54 -34.69
CA LEU A 663 -10.23 -30.04 -33.32
C LEU A 663 -8.85 -29.52 -32.91
N SER A 664 -7.77 -30.27 -33.19
CA SER A 664 -6.40 -29.87 -32.91
C SER A 664 -6.05 -28.56 -33.63
N GLY A 665 -6.38 -28.41 -34.91
CA GLY A 665 -6.17 -27.19 -35.69
C GLY A 665 -6.87 -25.98 -35.06
N LYS A 666 -8.11 -26.16 -34.57
CA LYS A 666 -8.86 -25.06 -33.93
C LYS A 666 -8.25 -24.65 -32.57
N VAL A 667 -7.78 -25.60 -31.78
CA VAL A 667 -7.11 -25.33 -30.52
C VAL A 667 -5.77 -24.63 -30.79
N ILE A 668 -4.98 -25.06 -31.77
CA ILE A 668 -3.71 -24.44 -32.16
C ILE A 668 -3.94 -22.98 -32.59
N GLU A 669 -4.96 -22.72 -33.46
CA GLU A 669 -5.34 -21.36 -33.85
C GLU A 669 -5.66 -20.47 -32.62
N SER A 670 -6.33 -21.04 -31.61
CA SER A 670 -6.68 -20.32 -30.38
C SER A 670 -5.46 -20.05 -29.49
N VAL A 671 -4.51 -20.99 -29.45
CA VAL A 671 -3.22 -20.80 -28.75
C VAL A 671 -2.38 -19.74 -29.47
N GLU A 672 -2.34 -19.71 -30.80
CA GLU A 672 -1.63 -18.70 -31.59
C GLU A 672 -2.15 -17.28 -31.36
N LYS A 673 -3.46 -17.13 -31.21
CA LYS A 673 -4.12 -15.84 -30.93
C LYS A 673 -3.88 -15.34 -29.51
N ASN A 674 -3.35 -16.18 -28.62
CA ASN A 674 -3.03 -15.83 -27.22
C ASN A 674 -1.51 -15.89 -26.98
N PRO A 675 -0.80 -14.75 -27.09
CA PRO A 675 0.67 -14.70 -26.96
C PRO A 675 1.19 -15.28 -25.64
N THR A 676 0.45 -15.06 -24.55
CA THR A 676 0.84 -15.57 -23.22
C THR A 676 0.72 -17.08 -23.16
N LEU A 677 -0.38 -17.66 -23.66
CA LEU A 677 -0.58 -19.09 -23.67
C LEU A 677 0.39 -19.77 -24.66
N LYS A 678 0.66 -19.15 -25.80
CA LYS A 678 1.67 -19.62 -26.77
C LYS A 678 3.05 -19.73 -26.14
N SER A 679 3.50 -18.68 -25.45
CA SER A 679 4.80 -18.66 -24.76
C SER A 679 4.89 -19.72 -23.66
N ARG A 680 3.84 -19.89 -22.86
CA ARG A 680 3.77 -20.91 -21.82
C ARG A 680 3.78 -22.33 -22.41
N THR A 681 3.11 -22.55 -23.51
CA THR A 681 3.07 -23.83 -24.23
C THR A 681 4.48 -24.19 -24.76
N ILE A 682 5.17 -23.25 -25.40
CA ILE A 682 6.55 -23.43 -25.85
C ILE A 682 7.47 -23.78 -24.69
N ASN A 683 7.38 -23.07 -23.57
CA ASN A 683 8.19 -23.36 -22.40
C ASN A 683 7.87 -24.72 -21.79
N ALA A 684 6.59 -25.10 -21.68
CA ALA A 684 6.17 -26.41 -21.18
C ALA A 684 6.70 -27.55 -22.04
N LEU A 685 6.64 -27.41 -23.37
CA LEU A 685 7.19 -28.41 -24.29
C LEU A 685 8.72 -28.52 -24.23
N LYS A 686 9.43 -27.40 -24.08
CA LYS A 686 10.89 -27.38 -23.94
C LYS A 686 11.39 -27.98 -22.62
N GLU A 687 10.69 -27.72 -21.53
CA GLU A 687 11.12 -28.10 -20.18
C GLU A 687 10.70 -29.51 -19.78
N ALA A 688 9.43 -29.88 -20.03
CA ALA A 688 8.89 -31.17 -19.62
C ALA A 688 9.00 -32.25 -20.70
N GLY A 689 9.17 -31.84 -21.95
CA GLY A 689 9.17 -32.76 -23.09
C GLY A 689 7.74 -33.15 -23.54
N LYS A 690 7.68 -33.65 -24.77
CA LYS A 690 6.45 -33.98 -25.49
C LYS A 690 5.56 -34.98 -24.74
N THR A 691 6.13 -36.10 -24.33
CA THR A 691 5.35 -37.21 -23.71
C THR A 691 4.72 -36.80 -22.39
N ALA A 692 5.46 -36.06 -21.54
CA ALA A 692 4.93 -35.58 -20.27
C ALA A 692 3.83 -34.52 -20.45
N PHE A 693 3.93 -33.69 -21.50
CA PHE A 693 2.92 -32.70 -21.81
C PHE A 693 1.65 -33.31 -22.43
N GLU A 694 1.79 -34.35 -23.28
CA GLU A 694 0.68 -35.18 -23.79
C GLU A 694 -0.11 -35.84 -22.65
N GLU A 695 0.61 -36.44 -21.70
CA GLU A 695 0.00 -37.08 -20.52
C GLU A 695 -0.72 -36.06 -19.63
N ALA A 696 -0.17 -34.87 -19.48
CA ALA A 696 -0.77 -33.80 -18.66
C ALA A 696 -2.08 -33.22 -19.27
N ILE A 697 -2.22 -33.19 -20.61
CA ILE A 697 -3.47 -32.79 -21.27
C ILE A 697 -4.57 -33.84 -21.06
N ASP A 698 -4.23 -35.11 -20.95
CA ASP A 698 -5.15 -36.22 -20.65
C ASP A 698 -6.43 -36.19 -21.50
N HIS A 699 -6.27 -36.22 -22.83
CA HIS A 699 -7.38 -36.19 -23.78
C HIS A 699 -7.06 -37.00 -25.05
N PRO A 700 -8.03 -37.67 -25.70
CA PRO A 700 -7.78 -38.49 -26.90
C PRO A 700 -7.13 -37.76 -28.09
N VAL A 701 -7.22 -36.45 -28.16
CA VAL A 701 -6.57 -35.61 -29.19
C VAL A 701 -5.18 -35.10 -28.80
N ALA A 702 -4.74 -35.31 -27.57
CA ALA A 702 -3.50 -34.72 -27.03
C ALA A 702 -2.29 -35.00 -27.94
N LYS A 703 -2.14 -36.24 -28.42
CA LYS A 703 -1.03 -36.66 -29.29
C LYS A 703 -0.99 -35.88 -30.61
N VAL A 704 -2.14 -35.66 -31.27
CA VAL A 704 -2.25 -34.94 -32.52
C VAL A 704 -2.05 -33.45 -32.29
N LEU A 705 -2.58 -32.94 -31.19
CA LEU A 705 -2.48 -31.54 -30.78
C LEU A 705 -1.04 -31.17 -30.44
N VAL A 706 -0.35 -31.96 -29.62
CA VAL A 706 1.04 -31.65 -29.22
C VAL A 706 1.99 -31.72 -30.41
N ALA A 707 1.78 -32.67 -31.33
CA ALA A 707 2.51 -32.70 -32.58
C ALA A 707 2.35 -31.44 -33.44
N GLY A 708 1.15 -30.82 -33.46
CA GLY A 708 0.92 -29.55 -34.12
C GLY A 708 1.50 -28.34 -33.40
N LEU A 709 1.52 -28.36 -32.05
CA LEU A 709 2.10 -27.30 -31.22
C LEU A 709 3.65 -27.27 -31.29
N GLU A 710 4.30 -28.36 -31.69
CA GLU A 710 5.75 -28.38 -31.94
C GLU A 710 6.17 -27.40 -33.04
N GLY A 711 5.31 -27.12 -34.01
CA GLY A 711 5.55 -26.09 -35.02
C GLY A 711 5.75 -24.67 -34.48
N PHE A 712 5.46 -24.44 -33.18
CA PHE A 712 5.80 -23.17 -32.54
C PHE A 712 7.26 -23.11 -32.03
N MET A 713 7.97 -24.24 -32.05
CA MET A 713 9.37 -24.29 -31.57
C MET A 713 10.38 -24.10 -32.70
N GLU A 714 9.93 -24.22 -33.95
CA GLU A 714 10.69 -23.89 -35.16
C GLU A 714 10.55 -22.38 -35.49
#